data_73912eac9e02980b0a3ff49e6cc8db7e
#
_entry.id   73912eac9e02980b0a3ff49e6cc8db7e
#
_cell.length_a   1.000
_cell.length_b   1.000
_cell.length_c   1.000
_cell.angle_alpha   90.00
_cell.angle_beta   90.00
_cell.angle_gamma   90.00
#
_symmetry.space_group_name_H-M   'P 1'
#
loop_
_entity.id
_entity.type
_entity.pdbx_description
1 polymer ?
#
loop_
_entity_poly.entity_id
_entity_poly.type
_entity_poly.pdbx_seq_one_letter_code
_entity_poly.pdbx_strand_id
1 'polypeptide(L)'
;MGDNLWDQLKQSKGFKDFFNEYNASIGNSLKELNESPYPIQGRDKEIEQLYGILERPRTPVAILLGQAGVGKSATVEEFARQLNSNTSRVNKVKYLLVSLQVGSLKALGTSQLQAALSNMLSKLKDVEDLAQMTLNDPTIRIVLFIDEVHMLVTIFGPGTKIGGDLLKAELARTPIRVITATTRREYDSTIAVDRPLAERFKQIEMHELPKDVVKMICKNWWSKIAPDYPLPSDAILDRMLDANALYRAEEAEPRKSLDVLEDFVSYCKRTGKPVTHDIVDEIFKRRFSISLTLDIDPKAIFAEITRRVKGQPHALSVLRKLTQSLVFRLDPVSNKPLATALFTGSTGTGKSETTKAIADGLYPGENAIFNVNMPDYKTVESEAAFRKRIGERIRHVPNTVLLLDELEKAHVSVLDSLLAILDEGLVTFSTINREGQEEPNTVSLRNTVVIATTNAGHEVFKNDAKYSSRTLNLKQGDTENLASKAEVETLMKSLHNILMDSGFKPELLGRFNRIVPYRSLEENVLLMIAENHLIALAKKFKDLRGYSIYYEAPREWDSRYPYKTFDVALYITFTRAKANDPNSGGARKIKHEIDSTVYDAIIDAITENPQHKAFKVSVSRDAEIYSIGAGVAAGGVVVSAIQM
;
A
#
# COMPACT_ATOMS: atom_id res chain seq x y z
N MET A 1 40.97 26.15 -13.68
CA MET A 1 40.17 25.09 -14.29
C MET A 1 40.96 24.65 -15.51
N GLY A 2 41.56 23.46 -15.52
CA GLY A 2 42.24 22.95 -16.71
C GLY A 2 41.16 22.64 -17.78
N ASP A 3 41.46 23.03 -19.02
CA ASP A 3 40.56 22.72 -20.15
C ASP A 3 40.26 21.23 -20.16
N ASN A 4 38.97 20.84 -20.13
CA ASN A 4 38.54 19.47 -20.23
C ASN A 4 39.11 18.86 -21.52
N LEU A 5 39.49 17.59 -21.49
CA LEU A 5 40.06 16.89 -22.64
C LEU A 5 39.14 16.99 -23.90
N TRP A 6 37.85 16.98 -23.73
CA TRP A 6 36.89 17.23 -24.79
C TRP A 6 36.98 18.63 -25.37
N ASP A 7 37.14 19.66 -24.57
CA ASP A 7 37.27 21.06 -25.02
C ASP A 7 38.52 21.27 -25.87
N GLN A 8 39.63 20.63 -25.46
CA GLN A 8 40.86 20.65 -26.25
C GLN A 8 40.69 19.98 -27.61
N LEU A 9 40.04 18.81 -27.68
CA LEU A 9 39.78 18.08 -28.90
C LEU A 9 38.80 18.80 -29.85
N LYS A 10 37.77 19.44 -29.28
CA LYS A 10 36.78 20.24 -30.06
C LYS A 10 37.36 21.48 -30.72
N GLN A 11 38.53 21.97 -30.29
CA GLN A 11 39.27 23.05 -30.95
C GLN A 11 39.86 22.59 -32.30
N SER A 12 40.13 21.29 -32.44
CA SER A 12 40.60 20.72 -33.71
C SER A 12 39.42 20.48 -34.65
N LYS A 13 39.42 21.22 -35.78
CA LYS A 13 38.39 21.06 -36.84
C LYS A 13 38.36 19.63 -37.39
N GLY A 14 39.51 19.01 -37.62
CA GLY A 14 39.61 17.65 -38.16
C GLY A 14 39.00 16.61 -37.24
N PHE A 15 39.27 16.69 -35.92
CA PHE A 15 38.65 15.80 -34.92
C PHE A 15 37.14 15.99 -34.84
N LYS A 16 36.71 17.25 -34.78
CA LYS A 16 35.26 17.60 -34.69
C LYS A 16 34.47 17.10 -35.90
N ASP A 17 34.99 17.32 -37.12
CA ASP A 17 34.32 16.92 -38.34
C ASP A 17 34.22 15.37 -38.43
N PHE A 18 35.29 14.65 -38.11
CA PHE A 18 35.31 13.19 -38.10
C PHE A 18 34.34 12.61 -37.03
N PHE A 19 34.39 13.15 -35.80
CA PHE A 19 33.47 12.67 -34.76
C PHE A 19 32.01 12.93 -35.11
N ASN A 20 31.69 14.11 -35.67
CA ASN A 20 30.33 14.45 -36.10
C ASN A 20 29.84 13.57 -37.23
N GLU A 21 30.68 13.29 -38.24
CA GLU A 21 30.35 12.39 -39.36
C GLU A 21 30.08 10.97 -38.86
N TYR A 22 30.96 10.46 -37.98
CA TYR A 22 30.75 9.16 -37.35
C TYR A 22 29.45 9.14 -36.53
N ASN A 23 29.23 10.12 -35.65
CA ASN A 23 28.02 10.18 -34.82
C ASN A 23 26.74 10.30 -35.67
N ALA A 24 26.77 11.05 -36.76
CA ALA A 24 25.66 11.10 -37.71
C ALA A 24 25.36 9.74 -38.35
N SER A 25 26.40 8.95 -38.67
CA SER A 25 26.23 7.60 -39.24
C SER A 25 25.52 6.60 -38.32
N ILE A 26 25.50 6.88 -37.01
CA ILE A 26 24.80 6.10 -36.00
C ILE A 26 23.64 6.87 -35.34
N GLY A 27 23.02 7.77 -36.11
CA GLY A 27 21.83 8.52 -35.68
C GLY A 27 22.06 9.51 -34.54
N ASN A 28 23.25 10.09 -34.45
CA ASN A 28 23.65 11.01 -33.36
C ASN A 28 23.47 10.40 -31.96
N SER A 29 23.77 9.11 -31.85
CA SER A 29 23.55 8.34 -30.61
C SER A 29 24.63 8.51 -29.56
N LEU A 30 25.81 9.08 -29.92
CA LEU A 30 26.88 9.33 -28.94
C LEU A 30 26.81 10.75 -28.41
N LYS A 31 26.96 10.85 -27.11
CA LYS A 31 27.10 12.13 -26.40
C LYS A 31 28.29 12.08 -25.46
N GLU A 32 28.91 13.22 -25.26
CA GLU A 32 29.85 13.39 -24.18
C GLU A 32 29.15 13.03 -22.85
N LEU A 33 29.83 12.27 -22.01
CA LEU A 33 29.30 11.97 -20.70
C LEU A 33 29.53 13.19 -19.78
N ASN A 34 28.43 13.75 -19.28
CA ASN A 34 28.50 14.84 -18.33
C ASN A 34 29.08 14.33 -17.00
N GLU A 35 29.89 15.17 -16.39
CA GLU A 35 30.35 14.94 -15.02
C GLU A 35 29.22 15.15 -14.03
N SER A 36 29.27 14.44 -12.91
CA SER A 36 28.36 14.73 -11.80
C SER A 36 28.54 16.19 -11.35
N PRO A 37 27.45 16.96 -11.23
CA PRO A 37 27.53 18.37 -10.79
C PRO A 37 28.02 18.52 -9.35
N TYR A 38 28.08 17.44 -8.59
CA TYR A 38 28.60 17.39 -7.22
C TYR A 38 29.23 16.02 -6.95
N PRO A 39 30.19 15.96 -5.98
CA PRO A 39 30.84 14.69 -5.61
C PRO A 39 29.80 13.65 -5.14
N ILE A 40 29.79 12.48 -5.76
CA ILE A 40 29.02 11.34 -5.33
C ILE A 40 29.78 10.63 -4.22
N GLN A 41 29.10 10.32 -3.12
CA GLN A 41 29.71 9.71 -1.95
C GLN A 41 29.31 8.25 -1.80
N GLY A 42 30.18 7.46 -1.17
CA GLY A 42 29.90 6.07 -0.82
C GLY A 42 30.05 5.07 -1.97
N ARG A 43 30.67 5.48 -3.10
CA ARG A 43 30.90 4.62 -4.27
C ARG A 43 32.38 4.41 -4.60
N ASP A 44 33.25 4.72 -3.64
CA ASP A 44 34.70 4.63 -3.85
C ASP A 44 35.17 3.21 -4.23
N LYS A 45 34.55 2.18 -3.66
CA LYS A 45 34.87 0.78 -3.97
C LYS A 45 34.51 0.41 -5.39
N GLU A 46 33.30 0.77 -5.82
CA GLU A 46 32.81 0.51 -7.17
C GLU A 46 33.65 1.28 -8.22
N ILE A 47 34.00 2.51 -7.91
CA ILE A 47 34.88 3.34 -8.76
C ILE A 47 36.28 2.72 -8.87
N GLU A 48 36.85 2.22 -7.78
CA GLU A 48 38.16 1.55 -7.79
C GLU A 48 38.10 0.25 -8.60
N GLN A 49 36.99 -0.52 -8.50
CA GLN A 49 36.77 -1.70 -9.34
C GLN A 49 36.66 -1.34 -10.83
N LEU A 50 35.99 -0.22 -11.17
CA LEU A 50 35.94 0.27 -12.55
C LEU A 50 37.34 0.52 -13.10
N TYR A 51 38.21 1.24 -12.35
CA TYR A 51 39.61 1.44 -12.76
C TYR A 51 40.32 0.11 -13.02
N GLY A 52 40.26 -0.84 -12.07
CA GLY A 52 40.91 -2.13 -12.22
C GLY A 52 40.42 -2.97 -13.40
N ILE A 53 39.14 -2.82 -13.78
CA ILE A 53 38.59 -3.52 -14.95
C ILE A 53 39.00 -2.83 -16.25
N LEU A 54 38.94 -1.51 -16.32
CA LEU A 54 39.26 -0.75 -17.54
C LEU A 54 40.76 -0.80 -17.91
N GLU A 55 41.63 -1.12 -16.98
CA GLU A 55 43.06 -1.31 -17.21
C GLU A 55 43.41 -2.71 -17.73
N ARG A 56 42.45 -3.62 -17.80
CA ARG A 56 42.70 -4.98 -18.31
C ARG A 56 43.04 -4.98 -19.80
N PRO A 57 44.06 -5.74 -20.23
CA PRO A 57 44.49 -5.71 -21.63
C PRO A 57 43.55 -6.45 -22.60
N ARG A 58 42.76 -7.43 -22.11
CA ARG A 58 41.93 -8.29 -22.99
C ARG A 58 40.42 -8.10 -22.85
N THR A 59 39.94 -7.72 -21.68
CA THR A 59 38.49 -7.61 -21.39
C THR A 59 38.21 -6.39 -20.52
N PRO A 60 38.40 -5.16 -21.05
CA PRO A 60 38.16 -3.93 -20.30
C PRO A 60 36.66 -3.55 -20.35
N VAL A 61 35.78 -4.49 -20.00
CA VAL A 61 34.33 -4.35 -20.08
C VAL A 61 33.72 -4.58 -18.70
N ALA A 62 33.18 -3.52 -18.11
CA ALA A 62 32.49 -3.56 -16.81
C ALA A 62 30.97 -3.54 -16.99
N ILE A 63 30.26 -4.21 -16.09
CA ILE A 63 28.81 -4.07 -15.97
C ILE A 63 28.44 -3.77 -14.51
N LEU A 64 27.73 -2.65 -14.31
CA LEU A 64 27.18 -2.26 -13.03
C LEU A 64 25.78 -2.89 -12.89
N LEU A 65 25.62 -3.74 -11.87
CA LEU A 65 24.38 -4.45 -11.59
C LEU A 65 23.77 -3.93 -10.29
N GLY A 66 22.53 -3.47 -10.33
CA GLY A 66 21.83 -3.00 -9.14
C GLY A 66 20.42 -2.51 -9.45
N GLN A 67 19.60 -2.33 -8.42
CA GLN A 67 18.23 -1.85 -8.56
C GLN A 67 18.16 -0.51 -9.29
N ALA A 68 16.99 -0.22 -9.90
CA ALA A 68 16.73 1.10 -10.46
C ALA A 68 16.78 2.18 -9.36
N GLY A 69 17.54 3.27 -9.59
CA GLY A 69 17.68 4.33 -8.60
C GLY A 69 18.82 4.18 -7.59
N VAL A 70 19.58 3.06 -7.61
CA VAL A 70 20.72 2.83 -6.71
C VAL A 70 21.95 3.71 -7.01
N GLY A 71 21.93 4.42 -8.13
CA GLY A 71 23.01 5.35 -8.51
C GLY A 71 24.03 4.81 -9.52
N LYS A 72 23.67 3.84 -10.38
CA LYS A 72 24.57 3.28 -11.41
C LYS A 72 25.15 4.35 -12.32
N SER A 73 24.29 5.13 -12.98
CA SER A 73 24.69 6.20 -13.91
C SER A 73 25.47 7.30 -13.19
N ALA A 74 25.01 7.71 -11.98
CA ALA A 74 25.70 8.68 -11.14
C ALA A 74 27.13 8.24 -10.76
N THR A 75 27.35 6.94 -10.52
CA THR A 75 28.69 6.39 -10.25
C THR A 75 29.63 6.57 -11.46
N VAL A 76 29.13 6.41 -12.67
CA VAL A 76 29.92 6.62 -13.91
C VAL A 76 30.18 8.10 -14.15
N GLU A 77 29.22 8.98 -13.85
CA GLU A 77 29.41 10.44 -13.87
C GLU A 77 30.45 10.91 -12.84
N GLU A 78 30.45 10.32 -11.65
CA GLU A 78 31.49 10.60 -10.62
C GLU A 78 32.84 10.06 -11.05
N PHE A 79 32.87 8.87 -11.67
CA PHE A 79 34.09 8.34 -12.27
C PHE A 79 34.68 9.34 -13.29
N ALA A 80 33.83 9.89 -14.19
CA ALA A 80 34.24 10.94 -15.13
C ALA A 80 34.80 12.18 -14.43
N ARG A 81 34.12 12.66 -13.39
CA ARG A 81 34.54 13.80 -12.60
C ARG A 81 35.91 13.59 -11.95
N GLN A 82 36.15 12.41 -11.36
CA GLN A 82 37.43 12.06 -10.76
C GLN A 82 38.55 12.00 -11.79
N LEU A 83 38.28 11.51 -12.99
CA LEU A 83 39.23 11.48 -14.08
C LEU A 83 39.69 12.89 -14.49
N ASN A 84 38.76 13.84 -14.58
CA ASN A 84 39.03 15.19 -15.03
C ASN A 84 39.64 16.11 -13.92
N SER A 85 39.34 15.79 -12.66
CA SER A 85 39.89 16.55 -11.51
C SER A 85 41.26 16.08 -11.06
N ASN A 86 41.90 15.15 -11.75
CA ASN A 86 42.96 14.33 -11.21
C ASN A 86 44.33 14.97 -11.10
N THR A 87 44.87 14.88 -9.92
CA THR A 87 46.25 15.24 -9.59
C THR A 87 47.12 14.09 -9.06
N SER A 88 46.62 12.87 -8.84
CA SER A 88 47.43 11.89 -8.08
C SER A 88 47.20 10.40 -8.37
N ARG A 89 46.97 9.99 -9.63
CA ARG A 89 47.04 8.55 -9.94
C ARG A 89 48.35 8.21 -10.65
N VAL A 90 48.89 7.07 -10.26
CA VAL A 90 50.18 6.58 -10.74
C VAL A 90 50.20 6.29 -12.24
N ASN A 91 49.03 6.00 -12.83
CA ASN A 91 48.88 5.72 -14.25
C ASN A 91 48.53 6.99 -15.03
N LYS A 92 49.38 7.37 -15.95
CA LYS A 92 49.21 8.56 -16.81
C LYS A 92 48.13 8.40 -17.90
N VAL A 93 47.24 7.45 -17.81
CA VAL A 93 46.19 7.21 -18.82
C VAL A 93 45.09 8.27 -18.68
N LYS A 94 44.79 8.96 -19.77
CA LYS A 94 43.69 9.91 -19.87
C LYS A 94 42.49 9.27 -20.51
N TYR A 95 41.33 9.38 -19.88
CA TYR A 95 40.10 8.77 -20.38
C TYR A 95 39.16 9.81 -20.99
N LEU A 96 38.64 9.51 -22.17
CA LEU A 96 37.62 10.29 -22.88
C LEU A 96 36.30 9.49 -22.83
N LEU A 97 35.32 9.95 -22.03
CA LEU A 97 34.09 9.22 -21.83
C LEU A 97 32.99 9.68 -22.81
N VAL A 98 32.34 8.71 -23.45
CA VAL A 98 31.18 8.91 -24.34
C VAL A 98 30.03 8.03 -23.86
N SER A 99 28.81 8.56 -23.90
CA SER A 99 27.58 7.85 -23.55
C SER A 99 26.80 7.48 -24.81
N LEU A 100 26.35 6.24 -24.89
CA LEU A 100 25.48 5.75 -25.97
C LEU A 100 24.02 5.94 -25.60
N GLN A 101 23.31 6.71 -26.41
CA GLN A 101 21.85 6.92 -26.27
C GLN A 101 21.10 5.82 -27.05
N VAL A 102 20.77 4.71 -26.41
CA VAL A 102 20.10 3.56 -27.04
C VAL A 102 18.77 3.95 -27.68
N GLY A 103 18.05 4.92 -27.10
CA GLY A 103 16.80 5.44 -27.67
C GLY A 103 16.97 6.05 -29.06
N SER A 104 18.09 6.74 -29.33
CA SER A 104 18.37 7.32 -30.65
C SER A 104 18.70 6.24 -31.68
N LEU A 105 19.34 5.15 -31.27
CA LEU A 105 19.58 3.99 -32.16
C LEU A 105 18.28 3.34 -32.63
N LYS A 106 17.26 3.24 -31.77
CA LYS A 106 15.96 2.67 -32.14
C LYS A 106 15.24 3.43 -33.28
N ALA A 107 15.60 4.68 -33.49
CA ALA A 107 15.03 5.48 -34.60
C ALA A 107 15.60 5.09 -35.98
N LEU A 108 16.68 4.33 -36.04
CA LEU A 108 17.27 3.83 -37.27
C LEU A 108 16.45 2.65 -37.82
N GLY A 109 16.36 2.52 -39.15
CA GLY A 109 15.80 1.33 -39.78
C GLY A 109 16.66 0.08 -39.48
N THR A 110 16.06 -1.10 -39.54
CA THR A 110 16.68 -2.38 -39.11
C THR A 110 18.06 -2.64 -39.74
N SER A 111 18.22 -2.38 -41.04
CA SER A 111 19.49 -2.56 -41.77
C SER A 111 20.55 -1.54 -41.33
N GLN A 112 20.17 -0.28 -41.13
CA GLN A 112 21.06 0.77 -40.65
C GLN A 112 21.48 0.51 -39.20
N LEU A 113 20.54 0.07 -38.34
CA LEU A 113 20.79 -0.30 -36.96
C LEU A 113 21.81 -1.45 -36.89
N GLN A 114 21.65 -2.48 -37.72
CA GLN A 114 22.58 -3.61 -37.75
C GLN A 114 24.00 -3.17 -38.15
N ALA A 115 24.11 -2.33 -39.19
CA ALA A 115 25.38 -1.79 -39.64
C ALA A 115 26.02 -0.87 -38.58
N ALA A 116 25.21 -0.02 -37.92
CA ALA A 116 25.68 0.85 -36.85
C ALA A 116 26.26 0.05 -35.68
N LEU A 117 25.58 -1.00 -35.24
CA LEU A 117 26.05 -1.87 -34.13
C LEU A 117 27.28 -2.68 -34.53
N SER A 118 27.35 -3.20 -35.78
CA SER A 118 28.48 -4.01 -36.24
C SER A 118 29.80 -3.26 -36.32
N ASN A 119 29.76 -1.93 -36.51
CA ASN A 119 30.96 -1.11 -36.66
C ASN A 119 31.16 -0.12 -35.49
N MET A 120 30.30 -0.13 -34.50
CA MET A 120 30.31 0.88 -33.44
C MET A 120 31.64 0.96 -32.67
N LEU A 121 32.15 -0.16 -32.18
CA LEU A 121 33.37 -0.19 -31.38
C LEU A 121 34.62 0.02 -32.25
N SER A 122 34.66 -0.51 -33.46
CA SER A 122 35.78 -0.29 -34.38
C SER A 122 35.92 1.20 -34.76
N LYS A 123 34.82 1.87 -35.05
CA LYS A 123 34.81 3.32 -35.35
C LYS A 123 35.18 4.17 -34.10
N LEU A 124 34.79 3.75 -32.91
CA LEU A 124 35.24 4.40 -31.66
C LEU A 124 36.75 4.25 -31.49
N LYS A 125 37.35 3.14 -31.93
CA LYS A 125 38.79 2.98 -31.96
C LYS A 125 39.47 3.98 -32.91
N ASP A 126 38.90 4.22 -34.08
CA ASP A 126 39.39 5.23 -35.02
C ASP A 126 39.34 6.64 -34.38
N VAL A 127 38.27 6.97 -33.62
CA VAL A 127 38.15 8.21 -32.84
C VAL A 127 39.22 8.30 -31.75
N GLU A 128 39.54 7.20 -31.05
CA GLU A 128 40.61 7.15 -30.05
C GLU A 128 41.97 7.46 -30.71
N ASP A 129 42.29 6.80 -31.81
CA ASP A 129 43.52 6.96 -32.54
C ASP A 129 43.69 8.41 -33.07
N LEU A 130 42.58 8.99 -33.59
CA LEU A 130 42.59 10.39 -34.01
C LEU A 130 42.76 11.37 -32.85
N ALA A 131 42.15 11.09 -31.65
CA ALA A 131 42.32 11.91 -30.47
C ALA A 131 43.78 11.88 -29.98
N GLN A 132 44.41 10.71 -29.98
CA GLN A 132 45.85 10.56 -29.66
C GLN A 132 46.74 11.34 -30.63
N MET A 133 46.48 11.27 -31.91
CA MET A 133 47.20 12.03 -32.94
C MET A 133 47.01 13.54 -32.77
N THR A 134 45.76 13.97 -32.56
CA THR A 134 45.41 15.40 -32.46
C THR A 134 46.08 16.08 -31.29
N LEU A 135 46.18 15.42 -30.15
CA LEU A 135 46.83 15.97 -28.96
C LEU A 135 48.26 15.46 -28.74
N ASN A 136 48.78 14.68 -29.68
CA ASN A 136 50.11 14.02 -29.59
C ASN A 136 50.29 13.30 -28.22
N ASP A 137 49.26 12.61 -27.79
CA ASP A 137 49.23 11.93 -26.49
C ASP A 137 48.74 10.47 -26.64
N PRO A 138 49.68 9.49 -26.63
CA PRO A 138 49.36 8.08 -26.80
C PRO A 138 48.68 7.48 -25.55
N THR A 139 48.52 8.24 -24.46
CA THR A 139 47.89 7.75 -23.22
C THR A 139 46.34 7.92 -23.22
N ILE A 140 45.78 8.63 -24.21
CA ILE A 140 44.34 8.85 -24.32
C ILE A 140 43.65 7.54 -24.64
N ARG A 141 42.54 7.25 -23.93
CA ARG A 141 41.68 6.11 -24.16
C ARG A 141 40.23 6.53 -24.15
N ILE A 142 39.43 5.99 -25.06
CA ILE A 142 37.96 6.16 -25.06
C ILE A 142 37.32 5.11 -24.16
N VAL A 143 36.33 5.54 -23.38
CA VAL A 143 35.44 4.69 -22.60
C VAL A 143 34.01 4.92 -23.06
N LEU A 144 33.38 3.87 -23.56
CA LEU A 144 31.96 3.89 -23.95
C LEU A 144 31.10 3.53 -22.74
N PHE A 145 30.17 4.38 -22.37
CA PHE A 145 29.14 4.09 -21.39
C PHE A 145 27.82 3.74 -22.07
N ILE A 146 27.25 2.59 -21.72
CA ILE A 146 25.94 2.12 -22.20
C ILE A 146 25.04 1.91 -20.99
N ASP A 147 24.14 2.87 -20.76
CA ASP A 147 23.12 2.69 -19.74
C ASP A 147 22.00 1.78 -20.27
N GLU A 148 21.40 0.97 -19.39
CA GLU A 148 20.36 -0.01 -19.72
C GLU A 148 20.77 -0.94 -20.89
N VAL A 149 21.94 -1.57 -20.79
CA VAL A 149 22.51 -2.40 -21.87
C VAL A 149 21.60 -3.54 -22.33
N HIS A 150 20.68 -4.01 -21.49
CA HIS A 150 19.66 -5.00 -21.87
C HIS A 150 18.78 -4.52 -23.03
N MET A 151 18.51 -3.20 -23.12
CA MET A 151 17.79 -2.60 -24.25
C MET A 151 18.55 -2.71 -25.57
N LEU A 152 19.89 -2.71 -25.51
CA LEU A 152 20.70 -2.91 -26.69
C LEU A 152 20.69 -4.38 -27.16
N VAL A 153 20.76 -5.31 -26.19
CA VAL A 153 20.69 -6.76 -26.47
C VAL A 153 19.35 -7.12 -27.11
N THR A 154 18.24 -6.51 -26.67
CA THR A 154 16.88 -6.77 -27.14
C THR A 154 16.40 -5.80 -28.22
N ILE A 155 17.29 -5.00 -28.81
CA ILE A 155 16.93 -3.87 -29.68
C ILE A 155 16.16 -4.31 -30.96
N PHE A 156 16.39 -5.53 -31.45
CA PHE A 156 15.69 -6.12 -32.58
C PHE A 156 14.37 -6.82 -32.25
N GLY A 157 13.92 -6.72 -31.00
CA GLY A 157 12.69 -7.29 -30.49
C GLY A 157 12.90 -8.31 -29.36
N PRO A 158 11.86 -8.54 -28.53
CA PRO A 158 11.91 -9.50 -27.45
C PRO A 158 12.24 -10.92 -27.96
N GLY A 159 13.14 -11.62 -27.29
CA GLY A 159 13.53 -13.00 -27.63
C GLY A 159 14.47 -13.14 -28.84
N THR A 160 14.84 -12.04 -29.53
CA THR A 160 15.86 -12.10 -30.60
C THR A 160 17.27 -12.11 -29.98
N LYS A 161 18.19 -12.89 -30.58
CA LYS A 161 19.60 -12.94 -30.18
C LYS A 161 20.51 -12.01 -30.98
N ILE A 162 19.97 -11.34 -32.00
CA ILE A 162 20.75 -10.55 -32.99
C ILE A 162 21.56 -9.45 -32.28
N GLY A 163 20.94 -8.65 -31.42
CA GLY A 163 21.64 -7.58 -30.70
C GLY A 163 22.76 -8.09 -29.81
N GLY A 164 22.52 -9.17 -29.09
CA GLY A 164 23.51 -9.84 -28.24
C GLY A 164 24.67 -10.43 -29.06
N ASP A 165 24.40 -11.07 -30.20
CA ASP A 165 25.42 -11.64 -31.08
C ASP A 165 26.32 -10.57 -31.72
N LEU A 166 25.74 -9.45 -32.16
CA LEU A 166 26.50 -8.31 -32.64
C LEU A 166 27.39 -7.71 -31.58
N LEU A 167 26.84 -7.44 -30.40
CA LEU A 167 27.60 -6.90 -29.27
C LEU A 167 28.75 -7.84 -28.85
N LYS A 168 28.49 -9.15 -28.78
CA LYS A 168 29.48 -10.18 -28.48
C LYS A 168 30.64 -10.19 -29.48
N ALA A 169 30.31 -10.09 -30.80
CA ALA A 169 31.32 -10.05 -31.85
C ALA A 169 32.20 -8.80 -31.77
N GLU A 170 31.60 -7.63 -31.54
CA GLU A 170 32.33 -6.38 -31.43
C GLU A 170 33.22 -6.32 -30.18
N LEU A 171 32.69 -6.75 -28.99
CA LEU A 171 33.47 -6.82 -27.76
C LEU A 171 34.63 -7.82 -27.82
N ALA A 172 34.59 -8.79 -28.75
CA ALA A 172 35.68 -9.74 -28.96
C ALA A 172 36.80 -9.21 -29.86
N ARG A 173 36.45 -8.33 -30.82
CA ARG A 173 37.37 -7.86 -31.86
C ARG A 173 38.09 -6.58 -31.47
N THR A 174 37.43 -5.68 -30.77
CA THR A 174 37.92 -4.33 -30.55
C THR A 174 38.27 -4.09 -29.06
N PRO A 175 39.50 -3.70 -28.69
CA PRO A 175 39.93 -3.47 -27.32
C PRO A 175 39.47 -2.11 -26.76
N ILE A 176 38.26 -1.67 -27.10
CA ILE A 176 37.65 -0.47 -26.53
C ILE A 176 37.16 -0.76 -25.12
N ARG A 177 37.30 0.22 -24.25
CA ARG A 177 36.83 0.16 -22.87
C ARG A 177 35.35 0.45 -22.81
N VAL A 178 34.61 -0.40 -22.14
CA VAL A 178 33.16 -0.28 -22.06
C VAL A 178 32.70 -0.40 -20.60
N ILE A 179 31.88 0.55 -20.17
CA ILE A 179 31.11 0.47 -18.94
C ILE A 179 29.65 0.32 -19.32
N THR A 180 28.97 -0.64 -18.73
CA THR A 180 27.55 -0.82 -18.96
C THR A 180 26.80 -0.83 -17.64
N ALA A 181 25.49 -0.57 -17.67
CA ALA A 181 24.64 -0.62 -16.48
C ALA A 181 23.32 -1.30 -16.83
N THR A 182 22.80 -2.10 -15.90
CA THR A 182 21.46 -2.67 -15.95
C THR A 182 21.04 -3.16 -14.56
N THR A 183 19.80 -3.61 -14.38
CA THR A 183 19.39 -4.28 -13.15
C THR A 183 19.86 -5.74 -13.13
N ARG A 184 19.98 -6.34 -11.95
CA ARG A 184 20.33 -7.74 -11.81
C ARG A 184 19.35 -8.65 -12.56
N ARG A 185 18.07 -8.36 -12.45
CA ARG A 185 17.01 -9.10 -13.10
C ARG A 185 17.10 -9.07 -14.63
N GLU A 186 17.29 -7.88 -15.19
CA GLU A 186 17.45 -7.69 -16.65
C GLU A 186 18.72 -8.38 -17.16
N TYR A 187 19.81 -8.33 -16.39
CA TYR A 187 21.02 -9.09 -16.67
C TYR A 187 20.73 -10.58 -16.75
N ASP A 188 20.09 -11.14 -15.74
CA ASP A 188 19.81 -12.58 -15.64
C ASP A 188 18.86 -13.04 -16.77
N SER A 189 17.90 -12.21 -17.18
CA SER A 189 16.93 -12.56 -18.22
C SER A 189 17.42 -12.33 -19.67
N THR A 190 18.42 -11.48 -19.89
CA THR A 190 18.85 -11.10 -21.25
C THR A 190 20.29 -11.46 -21.55
N ILE A 191 21.23 -11.17 -20.65
CA ILE A 191 22.68 -11.35 -20.88
C ILE A 191 23.17 -12.68 -20.35
N ALA A 192 22.77 -13.09 -19.13
CA ALA A 192 23.24 -14.31 -18.50
C ALA A 192 22.80 -15.59 -19.23
N VAL A 193 21.69 -15.52 -19.97
CA VAL A 193 21.20 -16.64 -20.82
C VAL A 193 22.15 -16.96 -21.99
N ASP A 194 22.96 -15.99 -22.45
CA ASP A 194 24.05 -16.19 -23.41
C ASP A 194 25.39 -16.20 -22.68
N ARG A 195 25.84 -17.39 -22.26
CA ARG A 195 27.07 -17.55 -21.49
C ARG A 195 28.31 -16.92 -22.15
N PRO A 196 28.57 -17.06 -23.49
CA PRO A 196 29.67 -16.39 -24.16
C PRO A 196 29.60 -14.85 -24.09
N LEU A 197 28.41 -14.27 -24.11
CA LEU A 197 28.22 -12.83 -23.92
C LEU A 197 28.48 -12.44 -22.46
N ALA A 198 27.92 -13.19 -21.50
CA ALA A 198 28.07 -12.92 -20.07
C ALA A 198 29.54 -12.94 -19.61
N GLU A 199 30.38 -13.86 -20.15
CA GLU A 199 31.79 -13.97 -19.84
C GLU A 199 32.63 -12.74 -20.24
N ARG A 200 32.10 -11.90 -21.16
CA ARG A 200 32.73 -10.63 -21.58
C ARG A 200 32.61 -9.54 -20.53
N PHE A 201 31.57 -9.59 -19.70
CA PHE A 201 31.31 -8.58 -18.69
C PHE A 201 31.96 -8.94 -17.35
N LYS A 202 32.65 -7.97 -16.74
CA LYS A 202 33.11 -8.06 -15.35
C LYS A 202 32.09 -7.35 -14.46
N GLN A 203 31.39 -8.11 -13.65
CA GLN A 203 30.28 -7.66 -12.83
C GLN A 203 30.77 -6.84 -11.63
N ILE A 204 30.09 -5.72 -11.37
CA ILE A 204 30.21 -4.91 -10.17
C ILE A 204 28.80 -4.81 -9.58
N GLU A 205 28.59 -5.43 -8.43
CA GLU A 205 27.30 -5.39 -7.73
C GLU A 205 27.17 -4.07 -6.97
N MET A 206 26.05 -3.38 -7.18
CA MET A 206 25.72 -2.13 -6.51
C MET A 206 24.53 -2.32 -5.58
N HIS A 207 24.80 -2.21 -4.30
CA HIS A 207 23.81 -2.28 -3.24
C HIS A 207 23.34 -0.89 -2.80
N GLU A 208 22.22 -0.81 -2.09
CA GLU A 208 21.79 0.42 -1.44
C GLU A 208 22.87 0.93 -0.47
N LEU A 209 23.00 2.25 -0.42
CA LEU A 209 23.96 2.89 0.48
C LEU A 209 23.42 2.92 1.92
N PRO A 210 24.30 2.89 2.92
CA PRO A 210 23.92 3.07 4.32
C PRO A 210 23.15 4.38 4.54
N LYS A 211 22.22 4.38 5.49
CA LYS A 211 21.36 5.54 5.81
C LYS A 211 22.13 6.84 6.01
N ASP A 212 23.27 6.78 6.71
CA ASP A 212 24.08 7.97 6.98
C ASP A 212 24.71 8.57 5.71
N VAL A 213 25.11 7.71 4.78
CA VAL A 213 25.65 8.13 3.46
C VAL A 213 24.53 8.75 2.62
N VAL A 214 23.34 8.14 2.59
CA VAL A 214 22.17 8.69 1.89
C VAL A 214 21.79 10.05 2.48
N LYS A 215 21.79 10.19 3.81
CA LYS A 215 21.54 11.49 4.48
C LYS A 215 22.54 12.56 4.03
N MET A 216 23.82 12.21 3.91
CA MET A 216 24.86 13.13 3.43
C MET A 216 24.65 13.51 1.96
N ILE A 217 24.24 12.56 1.11
CA ILE A 217 23.85 12.83 -0.28
C ILE A 217 22.67 13.81 -0.33
N CYS A 218 21.64 13.59 0.50
CA CYS A 218 20.48 14.48 0.59
C CYS A 218 20.88 15.92 0.97
N LYS A 219 21.77 16.09 1.95
CA LYS A 219 22.29 17.41 2.37
C LYS A 219 23.06 18.10 1.24
N ASN A 220 23.95 17.38 0.57
CA ASN A 220 24.74 17.92 -0.54
C ASN A 220 23.85 18.31 -1.73
N TRP A 221 22.88 17.47 -2.05
CA TRP A 221 21.89 17.76 -3.09
C TRP A 221 21.08 19.03 -2.76
N TRP A 222 20.58 19.15 -1.50
CA TRP A 222 19.81 20.30 -1.05
C TRP A 222 20.61 21.60 -1.17
N SER A 223 21.87 21.60 -0.69
CA SER A 223 22.76 22.77 -0.73
C SER A 223 23.03 23.27 -2.15
N LYS A 224 22.92 22.39 -3.16
CA LYS A 224 23.10 22.74 -4.58
C LYS A 224 21.80 23.21 -5.26
N ILE A 225 20.70 22.50 -5.00
CA ILE A 225 19.43 22.69 -5.72
C ILE A 225 18.55 23.74 -5.04
N ALA A 226 18.67 23.90 -3.75
CA ALA A 226 17.86 24.81 -2.94
C ALA A 226 18.68 25.67 -1.97
N PRO A 227 19.76 26.35 -2.43
CA PRO A 227 20.68 27.13 -1.56
C PRO A 227 19.98 28.28 -0.83
N ASP A 228 18.88 28.80 -1.39
CA ASP A 228 18.11 29.90 -0.83
C ASP A 228 17.16 29.49 0.31
N TYR A 229 17.04 28.19 0.57
CA TYR A 229 16.14 27.67 1.60
C TYR A 229 16.90 26.95 2.71
N PRO A 230 16.46 27.06 3.97
CA PRO A 230 17.10 26.36 5.08
C PRO A 230 17.17 24.84 4.83
N LEU A 231 18.34 24.27 5.09
CA LEU A 231 18.54 22.82 5.03
C LEU A 231 17.61 22.13 6.03
N PRO A 232 16.83 21.09 5.62
CA PRO A 232 16.08 20.29 6.56
C PRO A 232 16.95 19.72 7.66
N SER A 233 16.48 19.77 8.91
CA SER A 233 17.22 19.23 10.05
C SER A 233 17.45 17.72 9.94
N ASP A 234 18.45 17.22 10.65
CA ASP A 234 18.75 15.79 10.68
C ASP A 234 17.53 14.95 11.09
N ALA A 235 16.74 15.44 12.04
CA ALA A 235 15.51 14.78 12.49
C ALA A 235 14.47 14.69 11.36
N ILE A 236 14.34 15.71 10.51
CA ILE A 236 13.44 15.71 9.35
C ILE A 236 13.93 14.72 8.29
N LEU A 237 15.24 14.74 7.99
CA LEU A 237 15.84 13.80 7.05
C LEU A 237 15.72 12.35 7.54
N ASP A 238 15.98 12.10 8.83
CA ASP A 238 15.81 10.77 9.43
C ASP A 238 14.38 10.27 9.32
N ARG A 239 13.40 11.14 9.63
CA ARG A 239 11.97 10.79 9.49
C ARG A 239 11.62 10.41 8.05
N MET A 240 12.10 11.18 7.06
CA MET A 240 11.91 10.89 5.64
C MET A 240 12.55 9.55 5.24
N LEU A 241 13.81 9.33 5.63
CA LEU A 241 14.56 8.11 5.32
C LEU A 241 13.92 6.87 5.95
N ASP A 242 13.49 6.97 7.22
CA ASP A 242 12.80 5.88 7.91
C ASP A 242 11.46 5.58 7.25
N ALA A 243 10.72 6.61 6.85
CA ALA A 243 9.47 6.44 6.12
C ALA A 243 9.71 5.75 4.74
N ASN A 244 10.73 6.18 4.00
CA ASN A 244 11.09 5.54 2.74
C ASN A 244 11.51 4.08 2.91
N ALA A 245 12.31 3.77 3.93
CA ALA A 245 12.73 2.40 4.22
C ALA A 245 11.55 1.49 4.55
N LEU A 246 10.53 2.03 5.25
CA LEU A 246 9.37 1.27 5.71
C LEU A 246 8.29 1.09 4.63
N TYR A 247 8.06 2.11 3.82
CA TYR A 247 6.89 2.15 2.93
C TYR A 247 7.23 2.10 1.45
N ARG A 248 8.50 2.32 1.10
CA ARG A 248 8.99 2.32 -0.29
C ARG A 248 10.18 1.38 -0.46
N ALA A 249 10.09 0.20 0.12
CA ALA A 249 11.16 -0.80 0.10
C ALA A 249 11.49 -1.34 -1.31
N GLU A 250 10.54 -1.21 -2.25
CA GLU A 250 10.74 -1.63 -3.65
C GLU A 250 11.60 -0.66 -4.46
N GLU A 251 11.73 0.58 -4.02
CA GLU A 251 12.54 1.61 -4.66
C GLU A 251 13.89 1.74 -3.96
N ALA A 252 14.95 1.97 -4.73
CA ALA A 252 16.29 2.06 -4.17
C ALA A 252 16.68 3.49 -3.75
N GLU A 253 17.47 3.58 -2.66
CA GLU A 253 18.18 4.77 -2.29
C GLU A 253 19.39 5.02 -3.24
N PRO A 254 19.76 6.29 -3.51
CA PRO A 254 19.21 7.51 -2.94
C PRO A 254 18.03 8.10 -3.71
N ARG A 255 17.63 7.54 -4.85
CA ARG A 255 16.61 8.13 -5.75
C ARG A 255 15.29 8.40 -5.04
N LYS A 256 14.76 7.42 -4.29
CA LYS A 256 13.48 7.58 -3.58
C LYS A 256 13.48 8.73 -2.57
N SER A 257 14.63 9.02 -1.95
CA SER A 257 14.77 10.16 -1.03
C SER A 257 14.96 11.48 -1.75
N LEU A 258 15.70 11.50 -2.85
CA LEU A 258 15.85 12.70 -3.68
C LEU A 258 14.53 13.15 -4.27
N ASP A 259 13.66 12.20 -4.70
CA ASP A 259 12.30 12.47 -5.18
C ASP A 259 11.44 13.19 -4.11
N VAL A 260 11.56 12.80 -2.84
CA VAL A 260 10.84 13.48 -1.74
C VAL A 260 11.43 14.86 -1.45
N LEU A 261 12.76 15.01 -1.57
CA LEU A 261 13.41 16.32 -1.42
C LEU A 261 12.95 17.32 -2.49
N GLU A 262 12.66 16.87 -3.72
CA GLU A 262 12.06 17.73 -4.76
C GLU A 262 10.70 18.28 -4.32
N ASP A 263 9.87 17.46 -3.66
CA ASP A 263 8.61 17.92 -3.08
C ASP A 263 8.83 18.92 -1.95
N PHE A 264 9.84 18.73 -1.11
CA PHE A 264 10.22 19.68 -0.08
C PHE A 264 10.64 21.04 -0.68
N VAL A 265 11.46 21.03 -1.72
CA VAL A 265 11.86 22.25 -2.44
C VAL A 265 10.64 22.95 -3.05
N SER A 266 9.74 22.19 -3.68
CA SER A 266 8.49 22.71 -4.24
C SER A 266 7.62 23.36 -3.16
N TYR A 267 7.52 22.74 -1.99
CA TYR A 267 6.82 23.32 -0.84
C TYR A 267 7.46 24.65 -0.38
N CYS A 268 8.80 24.68 -0.18
CA CYS A 268 9.52 25.87 0.23
C CYS A 268 9.35 27.03 -0.77
N LYS A 269 9.45 26.74 -2.07
CA LYS A 269 9.25 27.72 -3.15
C LYS A 269 7.86 28.34 -3.12
N ARG A 270 6.82 27.54 -2.86
CA ARG A 270 5.43 27.99 -2.85
C ARG A 270 5.06 28.76 -1.60
N THR A 271 5.58 28.39 -0.44
CA THR A 271 5.15 28.91 0.85
C THR A 271 6.13 29.89 1.49
N GLY A 272 7.38 29.91 1.07
CA GLY A 272 8.48 30.65 1.73
C GLY A 272 8.85 30.10 3.12
N LYS A 273 8.34 28.91 3.51
CA LYS A 273 8.52 28.34 4.85
C LYS A 273 9.47 27.15 4.83
N PRO A 274 10.22 26.90 5.93
CA PRO A 274 11.05 25.71 6.06
C PRO A 274 10.19 24.44 6.19
N VAL A 275 10.79 23.28 5.85
CA VAL A 275 10.17 21.97 6.05
C VAL A 275 10.11 21.65 7.55
N THR A 276 8.96 21.20 8.02
CA THR A 276 8.72 20.70 9.39
C THR A 276 8.31 19.24 9.37
N HIS A 277 8.23 18.60 10.54
CA HIS A 277 7.75 17.22 10.65
C HIS A 277 6.35 17.04 10.07
N ASP A 278 5.43 17.98 10.31
CA ASP A 278 4.06 17.95 9.80
C ASP A 278 4.03 18.01 8.27
N ILE A 279 4.96 18.76 7.66
CA ILE A 279 5.07 18.84 6.19
C ILE A 279 5.57 17.54 5.59
N VAL A 280 6.49 16.83 6.27
CA VAL A 280 6.90 15.48 5.85
C VAL A 280 5.67 14.56 5.84
N ASP A 281 4.88 14.57 6.91
CA ASP A 281 3.67 13.74 7.04
C ASP A 281 2.63 14.10 5.97
N GLU A 282 2.40 15.39 5.72
CA GLU A 282 1.48 15.85 4.67
C GLU A 282 1.92 15.40 3.28
N ILE A 283 3.20 15.49 2.95
CA ILE A 283 3.73 15.09 1.65
C ILE A 283 3.60 13.58 1.47
N PHE A 284 3.95 12.78 2.49
CA PHE A 284 3.78 11.32 2.42
C PHE A 284 2.31 10.93 2.28
N LYS A 285 1.41 11.59 3.01
CA LYS A 285 -0.03 11.35 2.91
C LYS A 285 -0.56 11.71 1.52
N ARG A 286 -0.21 12.89 1.00
CA ARG A 286 -0.70 13.38 -0.30
C ARG A 286 -0.17 12.58 -1.49
N ARG A 287 1.15 12.26 -1.49
CA ARG A 287 1.82 11.63 -2.64
C ARG A 287 1.69 10.11 -2.64
N PHE A 288 1.78 9.51 -1.48
CA PHE A 288 1.87 8.05 -1.34
C PHE A 288 0.68 7.44 -0.59
N SER A 289 -0.29 8.25 -0.14
CA SER A 289 -1.41 7.82 0.71
C SER A 289 -0.93 7.13 2.01
N ILE A 290 0.21 7.57 2.55
CA ILE A 290 0.84 7.03 3.75
C ILE A 290 0.74 8.05 4.88
N SER A 291 0.03 7.74 5.95
CA SER A 291 0.06 8.53 7.19
C SER A 291 1.23 8.07 8.05
N LEU A 292 2.23 8.95 8.24
CA LEU A 292 3.40 8.65 9.08
C LEU A 292 3.09 8.75 10.56
N THR A 293 2.14 9.63 10.93
CA THR A 293 1.56 9.73 12.26
C THR A 293 0.09 9.40 12.19
N LEU A 294 -0.31 8.40 12.96
CA LEU A 294 -1.70 8.16 13.25
C LEU A 294 -2.02 8.89 14.55
N ASP A 295 -2.74 9.99 14.46
CA ASP A 295 -3.31 10.66 15.63
C ASP A 295 -4.50 9.81 16.12
N ILE A 296 -4.18 8.82 16.93
CA ILE A 296 -5.16 7.86 17.44
C ILE A 296 -5.66 8.34 18.79
N ASP A 297 -6.90 8.80 18.84
CA ASP A 297 -7.61 8.97 20.12
C ASP A 297 -8.40 7.68 20.47
N PRO A 298 -7.87 6.82 21.37
CA PRO A 298 -8.53 5.57 21.72
C PRO A 298 -9.86 5.79 22.41
N LYS A 299 -10.05 6.95 23.07
CA LYS A 299 -11.31 7.29 23.76
C LYS A 299 -12.38 7.65 22.74
N ALA A 300 -12.03 8.44 21.72
CA ALA A 300 -12.96 8.80 20.64
C ALA A 300 -13.38 7.56 19.84
N ILE A 301 -12.43 6.67 19.49
CA ILE A 301 -12.75 5.42 18.80
C ILE A 301 -13.67 4.54 19.65
N PHE A 302 -13.36 4.38 20.95
CA PHE A 302 -14.19 3.57 21.83
C PHE A 302 -15.58 4.16 22.03
N ALA A 303 -15.70 5.48 22.12
CA ALA A 303 -17.00 6.18 22.20
C ALA A 303 -17.84 5.93 20.93
N GLU A 304 -17.23 5.98 19.76
CA GLU A 304 -17.91 5.69 18.50
C GLU A 304 -18.34 4.21 18.38
N ILE A 305 -17.50 3.28 18.86
CA ILE A 305 -17.88 1.86 18.97
C ILE A 305 -19.11 1.72 19.87
N THR A 306 -19.08 2.32 21.06
CA THR A 306 -20.19 2.24 22.04
C THR A 306 -21.47 2.89 21.53
N ARG A 307 -21.35 3.94 20.72
CA ARG A 307 -22.50 4.59 20.06
C ARG A 307 -23.19 3.67 19.06
N ARG A 308 -22.43 2.89 18.25
CA ARG A 308 -22.96 2.01 17.20
C ARG A 308 -23.34 0.63 17.69
N VAL A 309 -22.58 0.07 18.63
CA VAL A 309 -22.71 -1.32 19.07
C VAL A 309 -23.38 -1.37 20.43
N LYS A 310 -24.53 -2.02 20.49
CA LYS A 310 -25.36 -2.13 21.69
C LYS A 310 -25.48 -3.57 22.15
N GLY A 311 -25.67 -3.76 23.46
CA GLY A 311 -25.93 -5.05 24.06
C GLY A 311 -24.75 -6.04 24.07
N GLN A 312 -23.51 -5.55 24.00
CA GLN A 312 -22.30 -6.38 23.88
C GLN A 312 -21.26 -6.13 24.99
N PRO A 313 -21.60 -6.30 26.28
CA PRO A 313 -20.74 -5.91 27.39
C PRO A 313 -19.37 -6.62 27.40
N HIS A 314 -19.31 -7.91 27.02
CA HIS A 314 -18.08 -8.68 26.93
C HIS A 314 -17.21 -8.20 25.75
N ALA A 315 -17.80 -8.03 24.57
CA ALA A 315 -17.09 -7.51 23.40
C ALA A 315 -16.55 -6.11 23.67
N LEU A 316 -17.35 -5.20 24.21
CA LEU A 316 -16.95 -3.83 24.54
C LEU A 316 -15.80 -3.78 25.56
N SER A 317 -15.80 -4.68 26.56
CA SER A 317 -14.70 -4.78 27.51
C SER A 317 -13.36 -5.15 26.84
N VAL A 318 -13.39 -6.07 25.86
CA VAL A 318 -12.19 -6.45 25.08
C VAL A 318 -11.79 -5.34 24.11
N LEU A 319 -12.76 -4.73 23.42
CA LEU A 319 -12.55 -3.65 22.44
C LEU A 319 -11.93 -2.40 23.07
N ARG A 320 -12.32 -2.07 24.31
CA ARG A 320 -11.69 -0.98 25.07
C ARG A 320 -10.18 -1.19 25.23
N LYS A 321 -9.74 -2.42 25.50
CA LYS A 321 -8.31 -2.75 25.60
C LYS A 321 -7.65 -2.76 24.22
N LEU A 322 -8.36 -3.20 23.18
CA LEU A 322 -7.87 -3.17 21.80
C LEU A 322 -7.59 -1.73 21.36
N THR A 323 -8.55 -0.81 21.54
CA THR A 323 -8.37 0.60 21.17
C THR A 323 -7.23 1.27 21.92
N GLN A 324 -7.07 0.97 23.22
CA GLN A 324 -5.94 1.46 24.00
C GLN A 324 -4.59 0.95 23.46
N SER A 325 -4.51 -0.32 23.02
CA SER A 325 -3.27 -0.90 22.50
C SER A 325 -2.85 -0.32 21.14
N LEU A 326 -3.76 0.29 20.38
CA LEU A 326 -3.43 0.94 19.09
C LEU A 326 -2.45 2.11 19.24
N VAL A 327 -2.47 2.80 20.39
CA VAL A 327 -1.60 3.96 20.65
C VAL A 327 -0.19 3.53 21.09
N PHE A 328 -0.09 2.41 21.82
CA PHE A 328 1.17 1.97 22.42
C PHE A 328 1.91 1.00 21.49
N ARG A 329 2.58 1.55 20.49
CA ARG A 329 3.45 0.76 19.64
C ARG A 329 4.84 0.67 20.27
N LEU A 330 5.15 -0.47 20.88
CA LEU A 330 6.41 -0.70 21.61
C LEU A 330 7.59 -0.94 20.66
N ASP A 331 7.34 -1.42 19.44
CA ASP A 331 8.37 -1.66 18.43
C ASP A 331 8.12 -0.77 17.20
N PRO A 332 8.89 0.33 17.06
CA PRO A 332 8.75 1.27 15.95
C PRO A 332 9.23 0.71 14.61
N VAL A 333 9.99 -0.40 14.58
CA VAL A 333 10.56 -0.99 13.36
C VAL A 333 9.76 -2.20 12.87
N SER A 334 8.82 -2.70 13.66
CA SER A 334 8.04 -3.90 13.34
C SER A 334 7.14 -3.71 12.11
N ASN A 335 7.14 -4.70 11.21
CA ASN A 335 6.23 -4.80 10.08
C ASN A 335 4.84 -5.33 10.47
N LYS A 336 4.67 -5.83 11.70
CA LYS A 336 3.41 -6.42 12.17
C LYS A 336 2.26 -5.43 12.12
N PRO A 337 1.01 -5.91 11.91
CA PRO A 337 -0.18 -5.07 11.91
C PRO A 337 -0.30 -4.21 13.16
N LEU A 338 -0.95 -3.04 13.04
CA LEU A 338 -1.30 -2.19 14.20
C LEU A 338 -2.04 -2.95 15.27
N ALA A 339 -2.99 -3.76 14.86
CA ALA A 339 -3.70 -4.70 15.71
C ALA A 339 -4.26 -5.85 14.88
N THR A 340 -4.45 -7.00 15.53
CA THR A 340 -5.13 -8.16 14.98
C THR A 340 -6.26 -8.57 15.91
N ALA A 341 -7.47 -8.77 15.39
CA ALA A 341 -8.62 -9.17 16.19
C ALA A 341 -9.45 -10.24 15.48
N LEU A 342 -9.91 -11.24 16.22
CA LEU A 342 -10.88 -12.24 15.76
C LEU A 342 -12.23 -11.96 16.43
N PHE A 343 -13.24 -11.60 15.64
CA PHE A 343 -14.61 -11.36 16.09
C PHE A 343 -15.42 -12.65 15.95
N THR A 344 -15.86 -13.19 17.07
CA THR A 344 -16.60 -14.45 17.13
C THR A 344 -18.06 -14.21 17.49
N GLY A 345 -18.99 -14.98 16.94
CA GLY A 345 -20.41 -14.89 17.24
C GLY A 345 -21.31 -14.92 16.02
N SER A 346 -22.62 -15.09 16.22
CA SER A 346 -23.62 -15.19 15.14
C SER A 346 -23.70 -13.94 14.28
N THR A 347 -24.32 -14.07 13.11
CA THR A 347 -24.60 -12.95 12.19
C THR A 347 -25.52 -11.91 12.82
N GLY A 348 -25.32 -10.63 12.48
CA GLY A 348 -26.20 -9.54 12.93
C GLY A 348 -25.96 -9.07 14.37
N THR A 349 -24.86 -9.47 15.01
CA THR A 349 -24.54 -9.11 16.41
C THR A 349 -23.70 -7.83 16.58
N GLY A 350 -23.30 -7.18 15.46
CA GLY A 350 -22.58 -5.92 15.50
C GLY A 350 -21.10 -5.99 15.08
N LYS A 351 -20.58 -7.15 14.64
CA LYS A 351 -19.18 -7.31 14.19
C LYS A 351 -18.79 -6.30 13.11
N SER A 352 -19.58 -6.20 12.04
CA SER A 352 -19.30 -5.27 10.93
C SER A 352 -19.45 -3.80 11.33
N GLU A 353 -20.38 -3.45 12.22
CA GLU A 353 -20.50 -2.08 12.74
C GLU A 353 -19.33 -1.69 13.63
N THR A 354 -18.77 -2.63 14.40
CA THR A 354 -17.52 -2.41 15.14
C THR A 354 -16.35 -2.13 14.19
N THR A 355 -16.24 -2.93 13.11
CA THR A 355 -15.18 -2.72 12.10
C THR A 355 -15.27 -1.33 11.47
N LYS A 356 -16.48 -0.87 11.14
CA LYS A 356 -16.70 0.49 10.61
C LYS A 356 -16.32 1.56 11.61
N ALA A 357 -16.72 1.40 12.88
CA ALA A 357 -16.39 2.38 13.92
C ALA A 357 -14.87 2.49 14.13
N ILE A 358 -14.14 1.38 14.10
CA ILE A 358 -12.68 1.37 14.17
C ILE A 358 -12.07 2.07 12.94
N ALA A 359 -12.56 1.77 11.74
CA ALA A 359 -12.04 2.35 10.51
C ALA A 359 -12.27 3.86 10.44
N ASP A 360 -13.47 4.33 10.76
CA ASP A 360 -13.82 5.75 10.76
C ASP A 360 -13.02 6.54 11.82
N GLY A 361 -12.70 5.90 12.94
CA GLY A 361 -11.91 6.52 13.99
C GLY A 361 -10.40 6.53 13.72
N LEU A 362 -9.88 5.54 12.97
CA LEU A 362 -8.46 5.49 12.60
C LEU A 362 -8.14 6.28 11.34
N TYR A 363 -9.03 6.25 10.34
CA TYR A 363 -8.80 6.78 9.00
C TYR A 363 -10.01 7.63 8.54
N PRO A 364 -10.27 8.75 9.20
CA PRO A 364 -11.45 9.56 8.93
C PRO A 364 -11.43 10.13 7.49
N GLY A 365 -12.56 10.00 6.80
CA GLY A 365 -12.72 10.50 5.42
C GLY A 365 -12.14 9.62 4.32
N GLU A 366 -11.56 8.47 4.65
CA GLU A 366 -11.03 7.50 3.70
C GLU A 366 -11.97 6.27 3.59
N ASN A 367 -11.99 5.62 2.42
CA ASN A 367 -12.61 4.29 2.28
C ASN A 367 -11.62 3.23 2.77
N ALA A 368 -11.39 3.21 4.09
CA ALA A 368 -10.33 2.47 4.72
C ALA A 368 -10.63 0.97 4.94
N ILE A 369 -11.88 0.53 4.75
CA ILE A 369 -12.23 -0.89 4.93
C ILE A 369 -12.00 -1.63 3.62
N PHE A 370 -11.20 -2.68 3.69
CA PHE A 370 -11.04 -3.64 2.61
C PHE A 370 -11.60 -5.00 3.02
N ASN A 371 -12.73 -5.37 2.46
CA ASN A 371 -13.39 -6.62 2.76
C ASN A 371 -12.90 -7.74 1.84
N VAL A 372 -12.48 -8.84 2.45
CA VAL A 372 -12.09 -10.08 1.79
C VAL A 372 -13.03 -11.18 2.28
N ASN A 373 -13.86 -11.67 1.38
CA ASN A 373 -14.81 -12.76 1.67
C ASN A 373 -14.06 -14.09 1.61
N MET A 374 -13.83 -14.73 2.76
CA MET A 374 -13.02 -15.95 2.84
C MET A 374 -13.65 -17.17 2.15
N PRO A 375 -14.98 -17.30 2.03
CA PRO A 375 -15.61 -18.27 1.16
C PRO A 375 -15.15 -18.30 -0.30
N ASP A 376 -14.58 -17.20 -0.82
CA ASP A 376 -14.05 -17.14 -2.18
C ASP A 376 -12.72 -17.92 -2.33
N TYR A 377 -12.11 -18.33 -1.21
CA TYR A 377 -10.78 -18.97 -1.12
C TYR A 377 -10.85 -20.38 -0.52
N LYS A 378 -11.64 -21.27 -1.15
CA LYS A 378 -11.89 -22.64 -0.67
C LYS A 378 -10.96 -23.71 -1.26
N THR A 379 -10.08 -23.34 -2.19
CA THR A 379 -9.17 -24.28 -2.88
C THR A 379 -7.72 -23.94 -2.60
N VAL A 380 -6.82 -24.91 -2.82
CA VAL A 380 -5.37 -24.71 -2.65
C VAL A 380 -4.85 -23.62 -3.58
N GLU A 381 -5.33 -23.58 -4.82
CA GLU A 381 -4.90 -22.65 -5.86
C GLU A 381 -5.29 -21.20 -5.55
N SER A 382 -6.27 -21.01 -4.66
CA SER A 382 -6.73 -19.67 -4.28
C SER A 382 -5.77 -18.91 -3.35
N GLU A 383 -4.72 -19.57 -2.80
CA GLU A 383 -3.75 -18.92 -1.91
C GLU A 383 -3.01 -17.77 -2.60
N ALA A 384 -2.50 -17.99 -3.82
CA ALA A 384 -1.80 -16.96 -4.59
C ALA A 384 -2.71 -15.76 -4.90
N ALA A 385 -3.97 -16.01 -5.27
CA ALA A 385 -4.97 -14.97 -5.50
C ALA A 385 -5.29 -14.19 -4.22
N PHE A 386 -5.36 -14.86 -3.07
CA PHE A 386 -5.54 -14.23 -1.75
C PHE A 386 -4.39 -13.27 -1.43
N ARG A 387 -3.13 -13.74 -1.52
CA ARG A 387 -1.94 -12.90 -1.28
C ARG A 387 -1.89 -11.71 -2.22
N LYS A 388 -2.15 -11.93 -3.51
CA LYS A 388 -2.16 -10.87 -4.53
C LYS A 388 -3.21 -9.81 -4.21
N ARG A 389 -4.44 -10.21 -3.91
CA ARG A 389 -5.54 -9.28 -3.62
C ARG A 389 -5.25 -8.39 -2.40
N ILE A 390 -4.71 -8.97 -1.33
CA ILE A 390 -4.33 -8.22 -0.13
C ILE A 390 -3.12 -7.32 -0.44
N GLY A 391 -2.09 -7.88 -1.07
CA GLY A 391 -0.86 -7.17 -1.37
C GLY A 391 -1.09 -5.94 -2.26
N GLU A 392 -1.86 -6.07 -3.35
CA GLU A 392 -2.21 -4.97 -4.23
C GLU A 392 -2.97 -3.86 -3.47
N ARG A 393 -3.93 -4.22 -2.62
CA ARG A 393 -4.66 -3.24 -1.83
C ARG A 393 -3.75 -2.47 -0.88
N ILE A 394 -2.93 -3.18 -0.10
CA ILE A 394 -2.04 -2.57 0.89
C ILE A 394 -0.95 -1.73 0.23
N ARG A 395 -0.47 -2.16 -0.94
CA ARG A 395 0.49 -1.38 -1.74
C ARG A 395 -0.03 0.01 -2.08
N HIS A 396 -1.31 0.11 -2.46
CA HIS A 396 -1.94 1.38 -2.84
C HIS A 396 -2.50 2.16 -1.65
N VAL A 397 -3.01 1.46 -0.63
CA VAL A 397 -3.65 2.06 0.55
C VAL A 397 -3.18 1.32 1.80
N PRO A 398 -1.99 1.61 2.33
CA PRO A 398 -1.44 0.93 3.51
C PRO A 398 -2.26 1.20 4.78
N ASN A 399 -2.90 2.37 4.89
CA ASN A 399 -3.81 2.73 5.99
C ASN A 399 -5.17 2.06 5.79
N THR A 400 -5.26 0.78 6.09
CA THR A 400 -6.43 -0.06 5.79
C THR A 400 -6.85 -0.87 7.00
N VAL A 401 -8.16 -1.02 7.20
CA VAL A 401 -8.75 -2.07 8.03
C VAL A 401 -9.08 -3.25 7.11
N LEU A 402 -8.24 -4.27 7.16
CA LEU A 402 -8.44 -5.52 6.42
C LEU A 402 -9.46 -6.38 7.17
N LEU A 403 -10.64 -6.56 6.59
CA LEU A 403 -11.71 -7.41 7.14
C LEU A 403 -11.73 -8.75 6.40
N LEU A 404 -11.38 -9.82 7.11
CA LEU A 404 -11.44 -11.20 6.63
C LEU A 404 -12.77 -11.83 7.12
N ASP A 405 -13.78 -11.87 6.25
CA ASP A 405 -15.13 -12.29 6.65
C ASP A 405 -15.34 -13.80 6.47
N GLU A 406 -15.91 -14.46 7.49
CA GLU A 406 -16.15 -15.91 7.57
C GLU A 406 -14.86 -16.75 7.44
N LEU A 407 -13.88 -16.47 8.30
CA LEU A 407 -12.54 -17.06 8.27
C LEU A 407 -12.56 -18.61 8.27
N GLU A 408 -13.51 -19.24 8.95
CA GLU A 408 -13.72 -20.69 9.02
C GLU A 408 -14.05 -21.35 7.67
N LYS A 409 -14.39 -20.57 6.65
CA LYS A 409 -14.75 -21.07 5.32
C LYS A 409 -13.56 -21.18 4.36
N ALA A 410 -12.43 -20.61 4.72
CA ALA A 410 -11.23 -20.63 3.88
C ALA A 410 -10.56 -22.01 3.86
N HIS A 411 -9.82 -22.29 2.78
CA HIS A 411 -8.98 -23.48 2.71
C HIS A 411 -7.82 -23.41 3.71
N VAL A 412 -7.35 -24.56 4.19
CA VAL A 412 -6.25 -24.65 5.18
C VAL A 412 -4.98 -23.96 4.68
N SER A 413 -4.62 -24.10 3.39
CA SER A 413 -3.44 -23.43 2.82
C SER A 413 -3.52 -21.89 2.92
N VAL A 414 -4.73 -21.32 2.77
CA VAL A 414 -4.95 -19.87 2.93
C VAL A 414 -4.80 -19.46 4.39
N LEU A 415 -5.29 -20.29 5.33
CA LEU A 415 -5.11 -20.05 6.77
C LEU A 415 -3.64 -20.13 7.19
N ASP A 416 -2.88 -21.09 6.64
CA ASP A 416 -1.44 -21.21 6.89
C ASP A 416 -0.66 -20.03 6.28
N SER A 417 -1.05 -19.58 5.10
CA SER A 417 -0.53 -18.34 4.49
C SER A 417 -0.84 -17.11 5.36
N LEU A 418 -2.06 -17.00 5.88
CA LEU A 418 -2.45 -15.92 6.78
C LEU A 418 -1.62 -15.95 8.08
N LEU A 419 -1.37 -17.13 8.64
CA LEU A 419 -0.51 -17.29 9.82
C LEU A 419 0.87 -16.68 9.58
N ALA A 420 1.52 -17.01 8.45
CA ALA A 420 2.83 -16.46 8.09
C ALA A 420 2.77 -14.92 7.91
N ILE A 421 1.74 -14.43 7.22
CA ILE A 421 1.51 -12.98 7.02
C ILE A 421 1.37 -12.24 8.35
N LEU A 422 0.60 -12.79 9.30
CA LEU A 422 0.40 -12.15 10.62
C LEU A 422 1.65 -12.21 11.50
N ASP A 423 2.49 -13.23 11.32
CA ASP A 423 3.73 -13.40 12.07
C ASP A 423 4.83 -12.45 11.61
N GLU A 424 5.07 -12.40 10.31
CA GLU A 424 6.10 -11.57 9.68
C GLU A 424 5.64 -10.11 9.50
N GLY A 425 4.34 -9.90 9.33
CA GLY A 425 3.76 -8.60 9.00
C GLY A 425 4.02 -8.19 7.53
N LEU A 426 4.38 -9.15 6.69
CA LEU A 426 4.71 -8.95 5.28
C LEU A 426 3.81 -9.79 4.38
N VAL A 427 3.38 -9.21 3.26
CA VAL A 427 2.66 -9.92 2.19
C VAL A 427 3.49 -9.91 0.94
N THR A 428 3.95 -11.10 0.52
CA THR A 428 4.66 -11.29 -0.75
C THR A 428 3.70 -11.86 -1.79
N PHE A 429 3.66 -11.24 -2.98
CA PHE A 429 2.79 -11.61 -4.09
C PHE A 429 3.46 -11.27 -5.43
N SER A 430 3.01 -11.91 -6.52
CA SER A 430 3.53 -11.63 -7.86
C SER A 430 2.58 -10.71 -8.63
N THR A 431 3.15 -9.75 -9.38
CA THR A 431 2.45 -8.95 -10.38
C THR A 431 3.06 -9.17 -11.75
N ILE A 432 2.28 -8.96 -12.80
CA ILE A 432 2.78 -9.04 -14.18
C ILE A 432 3.21 -7.63 -14.61
N ASN A 433 4.45 -7.47 -15.05
CA ASN A 433 4.95 -6.21 -15.56
C ASN A 433 4.46 -5.93 -16.99
N ARG A 434 4.82 -4.77 -17.56
CA ARG A 434 4.43 -4.39 -18.95
C ARG A 434 4.98 -5.34 -20.03
N GLU A 435 5.98 -6.14 -19.69
CA GLU A 435 6.62 -7.10 -20.59
C GLU A 435 6.04 -8.52 -20.46
N GLY A 436 5.00 -8.70 -19.61
CA GLY A 436 4.36 -9.99 -19.37
C GLY A 436 5.12 -10.91 -18.40
N GLN A 437 6.13 -10.42 -17.69
CA GLN A 437 6.92 -11.21 -16.73
C GLN A 437 6.37 -11.04 -15.31
N GLU A 438 6.47 -12.09 -14.50
CA GLU A 438 6.11 -12.04 -13.10
C GLU A 438 7.16 -11.29 -12.27
N GLU A 439 6.68 -10.33 -11.47
CA GLU A 439 7.48 -9.59 -10.50
C GLU A 439 7.04 -9.89 -9.08
N PRO A 440 7.93 -10.37 -8.20
CA PRO A 440 7.64 -10.47 -6.78
C PRO A 440 7.59 -9.08 -6.16
N ASN A 441 6.56 -8.84 -5.37
CA ASN A 441 6.35 -7.62 -4.60
C ASN A 441 6.14 -7.99 -3.14
N THR A 442 6.66 -7.17 -2.22
CA THR A 442 6.47 -7.37 -0.78
C THR A 442 5.99 -6.07 -0.16
N VAL A 443 4.91 -6.14 0.61
CA VAL A 443 4.32 -4.99 1.30
C VAL A 443 4.20 -5.24 2.79
N SER A 444 4.31 -4.19 3.59
CA SER A 444 4.21 -4.25 5.05
C SER A 444 2.80 -3.96 5.54
N LEU A 445 2.32 -4.73 6.52
CA LEU A 445 1.04 -4.54 7.22
C LEU A 445 1.10 -3.50 8.35
N ARG A 446 2.20 -2.80 8.49
CA ARG A 446 2.48 -1.92 9.62
C ARG A 446 1.37 -0.93 9.97
N ASN A 447 0.70 -0.35 8.98
CA ASN A 447 -0.41 0.58 9.16
C ASN A 447 -1.78 -0.07 8.95
N THR A 448 -1.83 -1.40 8.92
CA THR A 448 -3.06 -2.14 8.71
C THR A 448 -3.58 -2.68 10.03
N VAL A 449 -4.88 -2.57 10.26
CA VAL A 449 -5.58 -3.32 11.31
C VAL A 449 -6.22 -4.54 10.64
N VAL A 450 -5.94 -5.72 11.15
CA VAL A 450 -6.52 -6.97 10.61
C VAL A 450 -7.64 -7.43 11.53
N ILE A 451 -8.85 -7.49 11.01
CA ILE A 451 -10.03 -8.01 11.70
C ILE A 451 -10.54 -9.22 10.94
N ALA A 452 -10.57 -10.36 11.59
CA ALA A 452 -11.23 -11.55 11.06
C ALA A 452 -12.57 -11.76 11.75
N THR A 453 -13.56 -12.28 11.02
CA THR A 453 -14.83 -12.68 11.61
C THR A 453 -15.06 -14.18 11.47
N THR A 454 -15.75 -14.76 12.44
CA THR A 454 -16.20 -16.14 12.40
C THR A 454 -17.58 -16.27 13.05
N ASN A 455 -18.38 -17.23 12.57
CA ASN A 455 -19.63 -17.60 13.20
C ASN A 455 -19.43 -18.66 14.29
N ALA A 456 -18.24 -19.26 14.39
CA ALA A 456 -17.91 -20.19 15.48
C ALA A 456 -17.85 -19.47 16.84
N GLY A 457 -18.02 -20.23 17.90
CA GLY A 457 -17.89 -19.72 19.28
C GLY A 457 -19.14 -19.06 19.86
N HIS A 458 -20.25 -18.94 19.10
CA HIS A 458 -21.50 -18.36 19.62
C HIS A 458 -22.14 -19.24 20.70
N GLU A 459 -21.85 -20.54 20.72
CA GLU A 459 -22.33 -21.52 21.68
C GLU A 459 -21.85 -21.25 23.11
N VAL A 460 -20.73 -20.54 23.27
CA VAL A 460 -20.18 -20.20 24.59
C VAL A 460 -21.18 -19.52 25.50
N PHE A 461 -22.10 -18.74 24.93
CA PHE A 461 -23.15 -18.04 25.67
C PHE A 461 -24.41 -18.88 25.90
N LYS A 462 -24.60 -20.02 25.21
CA LYS A 462 -25.75 -20.91 25.38
C LYS A 462 -25.58 -21.86 26.57
N ASN A 463 -24.34 -22.26 26.87
CA ASN A 463 -24.04 -23.29 27.85
C ASN A 463 -23.85 -22.77 29.26
N ASP A 464 -23.90 -21.46 29.48
CA ASP A 464 -23.65 -20.88 30.79
C ASP A 464 -24.86 -20.06 31.29
N ALA A 465 -25.64 -20.63 32.19
CA ALA A 465 -26.83 -20.00 32.79
C ALA A 465 -26.54 -18.62 33.44
N LYS A 466 -25.29 -18.37 33.82
CA LYS A 466 -24.84 -17.05 34.34
C LYS A 466 -24.89 -15.95 33.30
N TYR A 467 -24.75 -16.29 32.01
CA TYR A 467 -24.74 -15.30 30.93
C TYR A 467 -26.13 -15.13 30.30
N SER A 468 -27.03 -16.10 30.47
CA SER A 468 -28.39 -16.08 29.93
C SER A 468 -29.40 -15.28 30.75
N SER A 469 -29.09 -15.00 32.02
CA SER A 469 -30.06 -14.43 33.00
C SER A 469 -29.81 -12.96 33.38
N ARG A 470 -28.76 -12.31 32.90
CA ARG A 470 -28.58 -10.86 33.11
C ARG A 470 -29.41 -10.06 32.14
N THR A 471 -30.65 -9.77 32.51
CA THR A 471 -31.45 -8.70 31.91
C THR A 471 -30.68 -7.40 32.09
N LEU A 472 -30.11 -6.87 31.02
CA LEU A 472 -29.52 -5.53 31.02
C LEU A 472 -30.69 -4.56 31.20
N ASN A 473 -30.83 -3.97 32.39
CA ASN A 473 -31.72 -2.84 32.62
C ASN A 473 -31.12 -1.60 31.93
N LEU A 474 -31.16 -1.58 30.60
CA LEU A 474 -30.74 -0.45 29.79
C LEU A 474 -31.86 0.59 29.80
N LYS A 475 -31.64 1.69 30.51
CA LYS A 475 -32.44 2.91 30.31
C LYS A 475 -31.92 3.64 29.09
N GLN A 476 -32.82 4.31 28.40
CA GLN A 476 -32.45 5.20 27.28
C GLN A 476 -31.42 6.24 27.79
N GLY A 477 -30.18 6.19 27.27
CA GLY A 477 -29.08 7.06 27.69
C GLY A 477 -28.05 6.48 28.67
N ASP A 478 -28.24 5.26 29.18
CA ASP A 478 -27.26 4.62 30.06
C ASP A 478 -26.00 4.18 29.26
N THR A 479 -24.84 4.49 29.83
CA THR A 479 -23.57 3.88 29.39
C THR A 479 -23.63 2.38 29.67
N GLU A 480 -23.41 1.55 28.65
CA GLU A 480 -23.40 0.09 28.81
C GLU A 480 -22.41 -0.35 29.89
N ASN A 481 -22.88 -1.13 30.87
CA ASN A 481 -22.04 -1.74 31.87
C ASN A 481 -21.10 -2.76 31.21
N LEU A 482 -19.79 -2.49 31.26
CA LEU A 482 -18.77 -3.40 30.74
C LEU A 482 -18.71 -4.66 31.62
N ALA A 483 -18.48 -5.82 30.99
CA ALA A 483 -18.21 -7.06 31.73
C ALA A 483 -16.91 -6.92 32.56
N SER A 484 -16.91 -7.52 33.72
CA SER A 484 -15.73 -7.53 34.60
C SER A 484 -14.57 -8.32 33.98
N LYS A 485 -13.34 -8.02 34.39
CA LYS A 485 -12.16 -8.72 33.91
C LYS A 485 -12.24 -10.23 34.13
N ALA A 486 -12.72 -10.66 35.32
CA ALA A 486 -12.85 -12.07 35.67
C ALA A 486 -13.88 -12.82 34.81
N GLU A 487 -15.01 -12.17 34.51
CA GLU A 487 -16.03 -12.72 33.59
C GLU A 487 -15.45 -12.92 32.19
N VAL A 488 -14.74 -11.92 31.65
CA VAL A 488 -14.10 -12.02 30.33
C VAL A 488 -13.05 -13.12 30.31
N GLU A 489 -12.19 -13.24 31.33
CA GLU A 489 -11.15 -14.28 31.37
C GLU A 489 -11.75 -15.70 31.43
N THR A 490 -12.83 -15.90 32.20
CA THR A 490 -13.51 -17.19 32.24
C THR A 490 -14.15 -17.54 30.90
N LEU A 491 -14.83 -16.58 30.27
CA LEU A 491 -15.45 -16.74 28.96
C LEU A 491 -14.40 -17.10 27.88
N MET A 492 -13.23 -16.40 27.91
CA MET A 492 -12.17 -16.60 26.92
C MET A 492 -11.57 -18.01 26.96
N LYS A 493 -11.46 -18.62 28.16
CA LYS A 493 -10.97 -20.01 28.27
C LYS A 493 -11.90 -21.00 27.57
N SER A 494 -13.22 -20.88 27.81
CA SER A 494 -14.22 -21.74 27.16
C SER A 494 -14.30 -21.48 25.64
N LEU A 495 -14.23 -20.22 25.23
CA LEU A 495 -14.27 -19.82 23.83
C LEU A 495 -13.08 -20.37 23.04
N HIS A 496 -11.87 -20.34 23.62
CA HIS A 496 -10.67 -20.86 22.97
C HIS A 496 -10.83 -22.37 22.62
N ASN A 497 -11.34 -23.16 23.54
CA ASN A 497 -11.61 -24.58 23.29
C ASN A 497 -12.63 -24.80 22.18
N ILE A 498 -13.74 -24.06 22.20
CA ILE A 498 -14.79 -24.14 21.14
C ILE A 498 -14.22 -23.76 19.76
N LEU A 499 -13.36 -22.76 19.70
CA LEU A 499 -12.72 -22.37 18.42
C LEU A 499 -11.77 -23.46 17.91
N MET A 500 -11.01 -24.11 18.78
CA MET A 500 -10.17 -25.27 18.41
C MET A 500 -11.03 -26.44 17.90
N ASP A 501 -12.13 -26.74 18.60
CA ASP A 501 -13.09 -27.78 18.17
C ASP A 501 -13.76 -27.46 16.84
N SER A 502 -13.85 -26.16 16.49
CA SER A 502 -14.36 -25.66 15.21
C SER A 502 -13.32 -25.67 14.07
N GLY A 503 -12.10 -26.21 14.32
CA GLY A 503 -11.06 -26.40 13.32
C GLY A 503 -10.00 -25.29 13.23
N PHE A 504 -10.01 -24.31 14.14
CA PHE A 504 -8.94 -23.31 14.18
C PHE A 504 -7.68 -23.88 14.84
N LYS A 505 -6.52 -23.73 14.18
CA LYS A 505 -5.23 -24.08 14.76
C LYS A 505 -4.88 -23.15 15.93
N PRO A 506 -4.34 -23.68 17.05
CA PRO A 506 -3.91 -22.87 18.22
C PRO A 506 -2.91 -21.76 17.82
N GLU A 507 -2.02 -22.08 16.86
CA GLU A 507 -1.01 -21.15 16.36
C GLU A 507 -1.66 -19.92 15.70
N LEU A 508 -2.70 -20.10 14.89
CA LEU A 508 -3.42 -19.01 14.26
C LEU A 508 -4.17 -18.17 15.28
N LEU A 509 -4.84 -18.81 16.26
CA LEU A 509 -5.53 -18.11 17.35
C LEU A 509 -4.55 -17.26 18.17
N GLY A 510 -3.32 -17.76 18.37
CA GLY A 510 -2.25 -17.03 19.07
C GLY A 510 -1.73 -15.79 18.34
N ARG A 511 -2.00 -15.62 17.04
CA ARG A 511 -1.61 -14.43 16.27
C ARG A 511 -2.63 -13.29 16.35
N PHE A 512 -3.82 -13.55 16.84
CA PHE A 512 -4.77 -12.50 17.11
C PHE A 512 -4.50 -11.88 18.50
N ASN A 513 -4.21 -10.57 18.52
CA ASN A 513 -4.00 -9.81 19.76
C ASN A 513 -5.21 -9.90 20.69
N ARG A 514 -6.40 -9.96 20.11
CA ARG A 514 -7.67 -10.04 20.85
C ARG A 514 -8.67 -10.94 20.11
N ILE A 515 -9.33 -11.80 20.86
CA ILE A 515 -10.54 -12.50 20.42
C ILE A 515 -11.71 -11.78 21.07
N VAL A 516 -12.69 -11.32 20.27
CA VAL A 516 -13.80 -10.48 20.71
C VAL A 516 -15.10 -11.27 20.60
N PRO A 517 -15.71 -11.68 21.75
CA PRO A 517 -16.90 -12.51 21.76
C PRO A 517 -18.18 -11.66 21.66
N TYR A 518 -18.96 -11.88 20.60
CA TYR A 518 -20.27 -11.25 20.43
C TYR A 518 -21.37 -12.25 20.78
N ARG A 519 -22.25 -11.85 21.69
CA ARG A 519 -23.45 -12.63 22.05
C ARG A 519 -24.62 -12.31 21.13
N SER A 520 -25.60 -13.20 21.09
CA SER A 520 -26.90 -12.94 20.45
C SER A 520 -27.57 -11.73 21.13
N LEU A 521 -28.23 -10.92 20.32
CA LEU A 521 -28.89 -9.71 20.81
C LEU A 521 -30.20 -10.06 21.51
N GLU A 522 -30.42 -9.48 22.68
CA GLU A 522 -31.67 -9.59 23.42
C GLU A 522 -32.76 -8.72 22.80
N GLU A 523 -34.02 -9.05 23.06
CA GLU A 523 -35.20 -8.36 22.53
C GLU A 523 -35.15 -6.85 22.76
N ASN A 524 -34.83 -6.42 23.99
CA ASN A 524 -34.71 -5.00 24.35
C ASN A 524 -33.64 -4.27 23.51
N VAL A 525 -32.54 -4.96 23.22
CA VAL A 525 -31.46 -4.39 22.39
C VAL A 525 -31.90 -4.30 20.93
N LEU A 526 -32.60 -5.31 20.43
CA LEU A 526 -33.13 -5.31 19.06
C LEU A 526 -34.17 -4.20 18.88
N LEU A 527 -35.03 -3.96 19.88
CA LEU A 527 -35.99 -2.86 19.90
C LEU A 527 -35.30 -1.49 19.85
N MET A 528 -34.26 -1.31 20.68
CA MET A 528 -33.46 -0.08 20.68
C MET A 528 -32.74 0.14 19.34
N ILE A 529 -32.28 -0.91 18.69
CA ILE A 529 -31.67 -0.82 17.35
C ILE A 529 -32.72 -0.42 16.31
N ALA A 530 -33.93 -0.97 16.35
CA ALA A 530 -35.03 -0.57 15.48
C ALA A 530 -35.36 0.91 15.64
N GLU A 531 -35.48 1.38 16.86
CA GLU A 531 -35.75 2.78 17.18
C GLU A 531 -34.67 3.70 16.63
N ASN A 532 -33.38 3.40 16.85
CA ASN A 532 -32.27 4.18 16.32
C ASN A 532 -32.26 4.23 14.78
N HIS A 533 -32.62 3.13 14.10
CA HIS A 533 -32.74 3.13 12.65
C HIS A 533 -33.88 4.00 12.16
N LEU A 534 -35.03 3.98 12.84
CA LEU A 534 -36.17 4.83 12.51
C LEU A 534 -35.86 6.31 12.70
N ILE A 535 -35.21 6.67 13.81
CA ILE A 535 -34.74 8.05 14.07
C ILE A 535 -33.76 8.49 12.98
N ALA A 536 -32.79 7.65 12.62
CA ALA A 536 -31.83 7.94 11.56
C ALA A 536 -32.52 8.10 10.19
N LEU A 537 -33.53 7.30 9.90
CA LEU A 537 -34.34 7.39 8.69
C LEU A 537 -35.10 8.73 8.62
N ALA A 538 -35.77 9.12 9.70
CA ALA A 538 -36.47 10.42 9.78
C ALA A 538 -35.50 11.59 9.57
N LYS A 539 -34.32 11.53 10.19
CA LYS A 539 -33.27 12.54 9.99
C LYS A 539 -32.82 12.64 8.53
N LYS A 540 -32.59 11.51 7.85
CA LYS A 540 -32.21 11.49 6.43
C LYS A 540 -33.28 12.15 5.53
N PHE A 541 -34.57 11.86 5.74
CA PHE A 541 -35.64 12.51 4.99
C PHE A 541 -35.67 14.02 5.21
N LYS A 542 -35.43 14.46 6.44
CA LYS A 542 -35.35 15.88 6.78
C LYS A 542 -34.16 16.59 6.13
N ASP A 543 -32.97 16.03 6.30
CA ASP A 543 -31.71 16.66 5.85
C ASP A 543 -31.57 16.67 4.32
N LEU A 544 -31.99 15.58 3.63
CA LEU A 544 -31.79 15.43 2.19
C LEU A 544 -32.97 15.96 1.35
N ARG A 545 -34.20 15.94 1.87
CA ARG A 545 -35.42 16.23 1.09
C ARG A 545 -36.37 17.22 1.78
N GLY A 546 -36.10 17.64 3.02
CA GLY A 546 -36.92 18.57 3.76
C GLY A 546 -38.25 18.00 4.26
N TYR A 547 -38.41 16.66 4.29
CA TYR A 547 -39.61 16.03 4.82
C TYR A 547 -39.46 15.73 6.30
N SER A 548 -40.48 16.04 7.11
CA SER A 548 -40.53 15.72 8.54
C SER A 548 -41.31 14.43 8.76
N ILE A 549 -40.67 13.40 9.30
CA ILE A 549 -41.29 12.11 9.59
C ILE A 549 -41.48 11.97 11.09
N TYR A 550 -42.69 11.68 11.52
CA TYR A 550 -43.08 11.47 12.91
C TYR A 550 -43.55 10.05 13.14
N TYR A 551 -43.11 9.43 14.22
CA TYR A 551 -43.52 8.08 14.61
C TYR A 551 -44.52 8.13 15.74
N GLU A 552 -45.61 7.34 15.65
CA GLU A 552 -46.63 7.26 16.69
C GLU A 552 -46.14 6.48 17.90
N ALA A 553 -46.50 6.92 19.09
CA ALA A 553 -46.28 6.15 20.32
C ALA A 553 -47.26 4.97 20.41
N PRO A 554 -46.87 3.85 21.03
CA PRO A 554 -47.77 2.72 21.24
C PRO A 554 -49.02 3.14 22.02
N ARG A 555 -50.16 2.56 21.65
CA ARG A 555 -51.44 2.79 22.37
C ARG A 555 -51.42 2.21 23.77
N GLU A 556 -50.86 0.99 23.87
CA GLU A 556 -50.67 0.28 25.11
C GLU A 556 -49.17 0.11 25.36
N TRP A 557 -48.76 0.44 26.59
CA TRP A 557 -47.39 0.27 27.00
C TRP A 557 -47.20 -1.08 27.70
N ASP A 558 -46.29 -1.89 27.19
CA ASP A 558 -45.90 -3.13 27.85
C ASP A 558 -44.79 -2.86 28.87
N SER A 559 -45.04 -3.14 30.15
CA SER A 559 -44.11 -2.95 31.26
C SER A 559 -42.85 -3.82 31.16
N ARG A 560 -42.77 -4.76 30.23
CA ARG A 560 -41.57 -5.57 29.96
C ARG A 560 -40.45 -4.71 29.36
N TYR A 561 -40.79 -3.55 28.73
CA TYR A 561 -39.81 -2.68 28.14
C TYR A 561 -39.47 -1.52 29.07
N PRO A 562 -38.17 -1.19 29.24
CA PRO A 562 -37.72 -0.21 30.25
C PRO A 562 -38.03 1.26 29.89
N TYR A 563 -38.47 1.53 28.65
CA TYR A 563 -38.76 2.89 28.15
C TYR A 563 -39.88 2.87 27.09
N LYS A 564 -40.52 4.02 26.90
CA LYS A 564 -41.51 4.18 25.82
C LYS A 564 -40.78 4.30 24.46
N THR A 565 -41.27 3.53 23.48
CA THR A 565 -40.71 3.51 22.12
C THR A 565 -41.78 3.86 21.08
N PHE A 566 -41.49 3.61 19.80
CA PHE A 566 -42.43 3.81 18.71
C PHE A 566 -43.25 2.54 18.44
N ASP A 567 -44.53 2.72 18.08
CA ASP A 567 -45.39 1.59 17.74
C ASP A 567 -44.84 0.75 16.57
N VAL A 568 -44.35 1.43 15.53
CA VAL A 568 -43.71 0.80 14.40
C VAL A 568 -42.44 0.05 14.77
N ALA A 569 -41.67 0.51 15.78
CA ALA A 569 -40.48 -0.21 16.25
C ALA A 569 -40.85 -1.56 16.89
N LEU A 570 -41.88 -1.58 17.72
CA LEU A 570 -42.42 -2.82 18.29
C LEU A 570 -42.92 -3.78 17.20
N TYR A 571 -43.69 -3.26 16.24
CA TYR A 571 -44.23 -4.06 15.12
C TYR A 571 -43.10 -4.69 14.30
N ILE A 572 -42.09 -3.90 13.88
CA ILE A 572 -40.94 -4.41 13.10
C ILE A 572 -40.17 -5.46 13.90
N THR A 573 -39.88 -5.18 15.17
CA THR A 573 -39.04 -6.06 15.99
C THR A 573 -39.70 -7.39 16.27
N PHE A 574 -40.96 -7.40 16.70
CA PHE A 574 -41.62 -8.61 17.19
C PHE A 574 -42.47 -9.33 16.16
N THR A 575 -42.99 -8.64 15.15
CA THR A 575 -43.85 -9.24 14.13
C THR A 575 -43.06 -9.55 12.85
N ARG A 576 -42.38 -8.58 12.28
CA ARG A 576 -41.71 -8.71 10.99
C ARG A 576 -40.36 -9.42 11.10
N ALA A 577 -39.49 -8.95 12.01
CA ALA A 577 -38.16 -9.53 12.23
C ALA A 577 -38.22 -10.79 13.12
N LYS A 578 -39.32 -11.02 13.82
CA LYS A 578 -39.52 -12.16 14.74
C LYS A 578 -38.34 -12.27 15.73
N ALA A 579 -38.14 -11.25 16.54
CA ALA A 579 -37.01 -11.16 17.48
C ALA A 579 -36.90 -12.36 18.43
N ASN A 580 -38.04 -13.04 18.69
CA ASN A 580 -38.10 -14.22 19.55
C ASN A 580 -37.60 -15.51 18.83
N ASP A 581 -37.32 -15.44 17.52
CA ASP A 581 -36.80 -16.59 16.78
C ASP A 581 -35.27 -16.60 16.87
N PRO A 582 -34.62 -17.64 17.39
CA PRO A 582 -33.18 -17.77 17.46
C PRO A 582 -32.46 -17.62 16.11
N ASN A 583 -33.19 -17.89 15.00
CA ASN A 583 -32.67 -17.78 13.65
C ASN A 583 -33.04 -16.45 12.96
N SER A 584 -33.52 -15.46 13.69
CA SER A 584 -34.04 -14.21 13.16
C SER A 584 -33.01 -13.33 12.39
N GLY A 585 -31.72 -13.62 12.44
CA GLY A 585 -30.68 -12.81 11.77
C GLY A 585 -30.35 -11.50 12.49
N GLY A 586 -30.89 -11.27 13.68
CA GLY A 586 -30.56 -10.17 14.58
C GLY A 586 -30.78 -8.78 13.97
N ALA A 587 -29.90 -7.85 14.27
CA ALA A 587 -29.98 -6.45 13.81
C ALA A 587 -30.02 -6.28 12.29
N ARG A 588 -29.43 -7.20 11.51
CA ARG A 588 -29.45 -7.14 10.04
C ARG A 588 -30.88 -7.28 9.50
N LYS A 589 -31.64 -8.19 10.05
CA LYS A 589 -33.03 -8.40 9.64
C LYS A 589 -33.92 -7.21 10.02
N ILE A 590 -33.74 -6.64 11.22
CA ILE A 590 -34.45 -5.43 11.63
C ILE A 590 -34.24 -4.30 10.62
N LYS A 591 -33.00 -4.06 10.25
CA LYS A 591 -32.70 -3.03 9.24
C LYS A 591 -33.36 -3.31 7.91
N HIS A 592 -33.27 -4.55 7.42
CA HIS A 592 -33.92 -4.97 6.17
C HIS A 592 -35.45 -4.74 6.21
N GLU A 593 -36.10 -5.12 7.31
CA GLU A 593 -37.55 -4.95 7.45
C GLU A 593 -37.95 -3.46 7.55
N ILE A 594 -37.12 -2.61 8.18
CA ILE A 594 -37.35 -1.14 8.17
C ILE A 594 -37.22 -0.60 6.75
N ASP A 595 -36.17 -0.98 6.02
CA ASP A 595 -35.94 -0.50 4.65
C ASP A 595 -37.06 -0.99 3.70
N SER A 596 -37.48 -2.24 3.76
CA SER A 596 -38.51 -2.82 2.87
C SER A 596 -39.97 -2.51 3.26
N THR A 597 -40.22 -2.08 4.48
CA THR A 597 -41.60 -1.86 4.94
C THR A 597 -41.89 -0.40 5.27
N VAL A 598 -40.99 0.23 6.07
CA VAL A 598 -41.22 1.60 6.54
C VAL A 598 -40.76 2.61 5.52
N TYR A 599 -39.56 2.42 4.95
CA TYR A 599 -39.01 3.34 3.95
C TYR A 599 -39.88 3.35 2.68
N ASP A 600 -40.28 2.17 2.16
CA ASP A 600 -41.12 2.09 0.96
C ASP A 600 -42.51 2.74 1.21
N ALA A 601 -43.13 2.49 2.36
CA ALA A 601 -44.42 3.10 2.71
C ALA A 601 -44.32 4.65 2.83
N ILE A 602 -43.17 5.19 3.33
CA ILE A 602 -42.94 6.65 3.37
C ILE A 602 -42.81 7.20 1.95
N ILE A 603 -42.08 6.54 1.05
CA ILE A 603 -41.91 6.97 -0.35
C ILE A 603 -43.26 6.98 -1.07
N ASP A 604 -44.08 5.94 -0.91
CA ASP A 604 -45.39 5.84 -1.52
C ASP A 604 -46.29 7.00 -1.04
N ALA A 605 -46.34 7.26 0.27
CA ALA A 605 -47.13 8.35 0.84
C ALA A 605 -46.67 9.74 0.37
N ILE A 606 -45.36 9.96 0.21
CA ILE A 606 -44.81 11.22 -0.34
C ILE A 606 -45.20 11.35 -1.81
N THR A 607 -45.16 10.28 -2.58
CA THR A 607 -45.48 10.28 -4.01
C THR A 607 -46.97 10.58 -4.24
N GLU A 608 -47.84 10.02 -3.40
CA GLU A 608 -49.29 10.22 -3.45
C GLU A 608 -49.69 11.64 -2.95
N ASN A 609 -48.92 12.23 -2.06
CA ASN A 609 -49.20 13.51 -1.41
C ASN A 609 -48.06 14.52 -1.54
N PRO A 610 -47.66 14.93 -2.75
CA PRO A 610 -46.45 15.72 -2.98
C PRO A 610 -46.51 17.13 -2.38
N GLN A 611 -47.71 17.67 -2.08
CA GLN A 611 -47.93 18.99 -1.48
C GLN A 611 -47.62 19.02 0.02
N HIS A 612 -47.54 17.88 0.70
CA HIS A 612 -47.29 17.80 2.12
C HIS A 612 -45.79 17.62 2.42
N LYS A 613 -45.35 18.22 3.52
CA LYS A 613 -43.94 18.15 3.99
C LYS A 613 -43.80 17.39 5.31
N ALA A 614 -44.90 16.98 5.91
CA ALA A 614 -44.93 16.26 7.17
C ALA A 614 -45.78 14.99 7.05
N PHE A 615 -45.23 13.89 7.56
CA PHE A 615 -45.87 12.57 7.51
C PHE A 615 -45.78 11.87 8.87
N LYS A 616 -46.84 11.14 9.22
CA LYS A 616 -46.92 10.35 10.44
C LYS A 616 -46.94 8.87 10.08
N VAL A 617 -46.06 8.12 10.71
CA VAL A 617 -45.94 6.66 10.56
C VAL A 617 -46.56 6.01 11.78
N SER A 618 -47.51 5.08 11.54
CA SER A 618 -48.23 4.33 12.56
C SER A 618 -48.42 2.87 12.11
N VAL A 619 -48.97 2.04 12.99
CA VAL A 619 -49.33 0.65 12.68
C VAL A 619 -50.84 0.58 12.52
N SER A 620 -51.32 -0.15 11.48
CA SER A 620 -52.74 -0.34 11.20
C SER A 620 -53.50 -0.96 12.38
N ARG A 621 -54.77 -0.56 12.59
CA ARG A 621 -55.63 -1.12 13.64
C ARG A 621 -55.97 -2.57 13.44
N ASP A 622 -56.04 -3.00 12.18
CA ASP A 622 -56.41 -4.37 11.79
C ASP A 622 -55.21 -5.34 11.80
N ALA A 623 -54.03 -4.84 12.00
CA ALA A 623 -52.87 -5.67 12.30
C ALA A 623 -53.07 -6.18 13.74
N GLU A 624 -53.52 -7.42 13.90
CA GLU A 624 -53.49 -8.14 15.20
C GLU A 624 -52.03 -8.22 15.66
N ILE A 625 -51.60 -7.18 16.35
CA ILE A 625 -50.21 -6.90 16.71
C ILE A 625 -49.61 -7.99 17.62
N TYR A 626 -50.50 -8.83 18.21
CA TYR A 626 -50.13 -9.72 19.31
C TYR A 626 -50.62 -11.19 19.18
N SER A 627 -51.19 -11.62 18.04
CA SER A 627 -51.49 -13.04 17.87
C SER A 627 -50.30 -13.80 17.27
N ILE A 628 -49.55 -14.43 18.13
CA ILE A 628 -48.52 -15.41 17.79
C ILE A 628 -49.20 -16.57 17.02
N GLY A 629 -49.02 -16.62 15.69
CA GLY A 629 -49.37 -17.81 14.91
C GLY A 629 -50.26 -17.65 13.69
N ALA A 630 -50.79 -16.49 13.34
CA ALA A 630 -51.59 -16.29 12.12
C ALA A 630 -50.74 -15.74 10.96
N GLY A 631 -50.91 -16.25 9.76
CA GLY A 631 -50.22 -15.86 8.54
C GLY A 631 -50.31 -14.36 8.30
N VAL A 632 -49.18 -13.78 7.93
CA VAL A 632 -48.96 -12.36 7.75
C VAL A 632 -49.94 -11.75 6.77
N ALA A 633 -50.84 -10.87 7.26
CA ALA A 633 -51.52 -9.91 6.41
C ALA A 633 -50.52 -8.87 5.95
N ALA A 634 -50.37 -8.66 4.65
CA ALA A 634 -49.64 -7.55 4.08
C ALA A 634 -50.26 -6.23 4.59
N GLY A 635 -49.47 -5.28 5.14
CA GLY A 635 -49.94 -3.92 5.38
C GLY A 635 -50.02 -3.46 6.82
N GLY A 636 -49.05 -3.80 7.68
CA GLY A 636 -49.05 -3.34 9.07
C GLY A 636 -48.60 -1.87 9.27
N VAL A 637 -47.86 -1.28 8.35
CA VAL A 637 -47.38 0.10 8.46
C VAL A 637 -48.26 1.03 7.61
N VAL A 638 -48.73 2.13 8.23
CA VAL A 638 -49.54 3.16 7.58
C VAL A 638 -48.86 4.50 7.70
N VAL A 639 -48.76 5.20 6.59
CA VAL A 639 -48.19 6.56 6.56
C VAL A 639 -49.25 7.54 6.13
N SER A 640 -49.52 8.57 6.92
CA SER A 640 -50.53 9.59 6.64
C SER A 640 -49.89 10.98 6.58
N ALA A 641 -50.31 11.81 5.63
CA ALA A 641 -49.89 13.20 5.54
C ALA A 641 -50.46 14.00 6.72
N ILE A 642 -49.67 14.91 7.28
CA ILE A 642 -50.09 15.84 8.32
C ILE A 642 -50.23 17.22 7.69
N GLN A 643 -51.38 17.86 7.87
CA GLN A 643 -51.52 19.30 7.59
C GLN A 643 -50.79 20.09 8.70
N MET A 644 -49.76 20.84 8.33
CA MET A 644 -49.11 21.79 9.22
C MET A 644 -49.79 23.18 9.10
#